data_e7cd6612fd4492fbad7f5e2b8f0a843e
#
_entry.id   e7cd6612fd4492fbad7f5e2b8f0a843e
#
_cell.length_a   1.000
_cell.length_b   1.000
_cell.length_c   1.000
_cell.angle_alpha   90.00
_cell.angle_beta   90.00
_cell.angle_gamma   90.00
#
_symmetry.space_group_name_H-M   'P 1'
#
loop_
_entity.id
_entity.type
_entity.pdbx_description
1 polymer ?
#
loop_
_entity_poly.entity_id
_entity_poly.type
_entity_poly.pdbx_seq_one_letter_code
_entity_poly.pdbx_strand_id
1 'polypeptide(L)'
;MSSDTMESTKSGDDSSVVIVTPAETEPEVKEEKTEETKTESTEAKSEEKKDEDKKDEDEDEDKKEEEEKEKEKVIVGLLADTKDLYAKYGEHGDRSWTDKYPTDLEEAAENEETQKYAVIIRKKKPKEADSNKPLIIDSLVIQSPYLKRVLGKVFDGYPGVFCGVSRLKFHAPFECFVHRWDKFTAAKDDLAYDEATREHVTLLFNIMKEELGEIIQLREDYFKNRAVAFEHIWTLFPPGCTVWGSEKGKPVAVKFNSGHFGKNNCGVTFYILQCKIIDWDGKYMGWTDLTMRIPEFFGTVPFSELPCYPLEYHPRLDAAKALLTERGRRFDDLGGYCYKSYNGTAIWHVTSEKTRKETVQSRIVIDGANWEKLNPDHTVWLTPIHTSDNFSDDDEEESEGNAAPQRPPLTEDQLLMTYPMVRGYSLKNKRWMEFFIDDVSEVKFNDQAFESLVLPKDQKDLILAFAESQVKYKNVFDDIISGKGKGIIMLLSGGPGIGKTLTAESVAEEMKVPLYIMSAGDLGSDAYDIEENLSRILEMVANWNAVLLLDECDVFLEARSPHDIERNRIVSIFLRTLEYYEGILFLTTNRVKNMDSAFQSRIHMSLEYPPLDRSSREAVWRGFLNRAVSLDAKVAGGAAHDITDEETKALAGLELNGRQIKNVLKTANLLACHKGQRLSFEHLRTVLRVEGHSL
;
A
#
# COMPACT_ATOMS: atom_id res chain seq x y z
N MET A 1 33.21 5.83 54.15
CA MET A 1 34.18 4.79 53.79
C MET A 1 34.20 4.73 52.30
N SER A 2 35.18 5.41 51.79
CA SER A 2 36.12 5.18 50.68
C SER A 2 35.43 5.13 49.32
N SER A 3 35.42 6.20 48.51
CA SER A 3 36.54 6.77 47.69
C SER A 3 37.19 5.70 46.80
N ASP A 4 37.03 5.84 45.48
CA ASP A 4 38.18 6.11 44.64
C ASP A 4 37.74 6.50 43.22
N THR A 5 38.30 7.62 42.84
CA THR A 5 38.47 8.27 41.55
C THR A 5 39.55 7.58 40.73
N MET A 6 39.41 7.59 39.39
CA MET A 6 40.50 7.80 38.41
C MET A 6 39.89 7.82 37.03
N GLU A 7 39.87 8.92 36.35
CA GLU A 7 40.84 9.51 35.42
C GLU A 7 40.81 8.94 33.99
N SER A 8 40.46 9.86 33.15
CA SER A 8 40.61 10.04 31.72
C SER A 8 41.86 9.45 31.04
N THR A 9 41.69 8.86 29.86
CA THR A 9 42.66 9.07 28.79
C THR A 9 41.95 9.17 27.44
N LYS A 10 42.19 10.29 26.77
CA LYS A 10 41.97 10.56 25.38
C LYS A 10 42.95 9.73 24.55
N SER A 11 42.51 9.08 23.49
CA SER A 11 43.31 8.93 22.26
C SER A 11 42.39 8.97 21.08
N GLY A 12 42.60 10.00 20.26
CA GLY A 12 42.03 10.13 18.95
C GLY A 12 42.69 9.12 17.99
N ASP A 13 41.91 8.67 17.04
CA ASP A 13 42.44 8.22 15.78
C ASP A 13 41.51 8.65 14.65
N ASP A 14 42.09 9.56 13.90
CA ASP A 14 41.61 10.15 12.68
C ASP A 14 41.95 9.16 11.56
N SER A 15 40.96 8.55 10.93
CA SER A 15 41.15 7.84 9.67
C SER A 15 40.12 8.30 8.65
N SER A 16 40.50 9.38 8.00
CA SER A 16 39.94 9.83 6.74
C SER A 16 40.11 8.75 5.65
N VAL A 17 38.99 8.15 5.25
CA VAL A 17 38.94 7.30 4.05
C VAL A 17 38.77 8.18 2.83
N VAL A 18 39.79 8.21 2.02
CA VAL A 18 39.83 8.82 0.69
C VAL A 18 38.98 7.99 -0.26
N ILE A 19 37.91 8.59 -0.76
CA ILE A 19 37.11 8.02 -1.87
C ILE A 19 37.84 8.33 -3.17
N VAL A 20 38.39 7.31 -3.82
CA VAL A 20 38.89 7.36 -5.18
C VAL A 20 37.72 7.13 -6.13
N THR A 21 37.34 8.15 -6.88
CA THR A 21 36.46 8.05 -8.04
C THR A 21 37.25 7.55 -9.25
N PRO A 22 36.78 6.58 -10.04
CA PRO A 22 37.32 6.27 -11.34
C PRO A 22 36.78 7.25 -12.39
N ALA A 23 37.69 7.75 -13.21
CA ALA A 23 37.47 8.68 -14.29
C ALA A 23 36.55 8.12 -15.38
N GLU A 24 35.71 8.99 -15.87
CA GLU A 24 34.94 8.87 -17.10
C GLU A 24 35.86 8.74 -18.31
N THR A 25 35.62 7.74 -19.13
CA THR A 25 36.08 7.70 -20.51
C THR A 25 34.86 7.71 -21.41
N GLU A 26 34.67 8.84 -22.05
CA GLU A 26 33.78 9.01 -23.21
C GLU A 26 34.29 8.20 -24.41
N PRO A 27 33.42 7.61 -25.22
CA PRO A 27 33.77 7.32 -26.60
C PRO A 27 33.12 8.33 -27.56
N GLU A 28 34.00 8.88 -28.39
CA GLU A 28 33.77 9.78 -29.51
C GLU A 28 32.63 9.32 -30.43
N VAL A 29 31.78 10.28 -30.73
CA VAL A 29 30.76 10.22 -31.80
C VAL A 29 31.50 10.48 -33.12
N LYS A 30 31.43 9.54 -34.06
CA LYS A 30 31.63 9.81 -35.48
C LYS A 30 30.30 9.94 -36.19
N GLU A 31 30.05 11.16 -36.62
CA GLU A 31 29.02 11.50 -37.64
C GLU A 31 29.41 10.83 -38.98
N GLU A 32 28.45 10.19 -39.61
CA GLU A 32 28.37 10.05 -41.06
C GLU A 32 26.96 10.37 -41.55
N LYS A 33 26.98 11.33 -42.43
CA LYS A 33 25.87 11.94 -43.16
C LYS A 33 25.35 11.07 -44.29
N THR A 34 24.11 11.40 -44.67
CA THR A 34 23.47 11.32 -46.00
C THR A 34 22.82 9.99 -46.32
N GLU A 35 21.71 9.89 -46.98
CA GLU A 35 20.92 10.80 -47.87
C GLU A 35 19.48 10.30 -47.96
N GLU A 36 18.57 11.23 -48.09
CA GLU A 36 17.19 11.01 -48.52
C GLU A 36 17.15 10.51 -49.97
N THR A 37 16.25 9.57 -50.30
CA THR A 37 15.54 9.65 -51.57
C THR A 37 14.14 9.00 -51.46
N LYS A 38 13.19 9.83 -51.76
CA LYS A 38 11.79 9.54 -52.15
C LYS A 38 11.76 8.79 -53.46
N THR A 39 10.73 7.97 -53.67
CA THR A 39 9.76 7.99 -54.80
C THR A 39 8.94 6.71 -54.73
N GLU A 40 7.65 6.81 -54.49
CA GLU A 40 6.48 6.93 -55.38
C GLU A 40 6.30 5.75 -56.35
N SER A 41 5.18 5.08 -56.06
CA SER A 41 4.12 4.52 -56.91
C SER A 41 4.41 4.28 -58.41
N THR A 42 4.02 3.17 -58.91
CA THR A 42 2.91 3.07 -59.92
C THR A 42 2.63 1.65 -60.37
N GLU A 43 1.40 1.47 -60.69
CA GLU A 43 0.63 0.36 -61.23
C GLU A 43 1.10 -0.19 -62.59
N ALA A 44 0.61 -1.40 -62.80
CA ALA A 44 -0.12 -1.88 -63.99
C ALA A 44 0.61 -2.60 -65.12
N LYS A 45 0.04 -3.77 -65.37
CA LYS A 45 -0.34 -4.37 -66.68
C LYS A 45 0.73 -4.86 -67.65
N SER A 46 0.62 -6.08 -67.99
CA SER A 46 0.14 -6.73 -69.23
C SER A 46 0.93 -8.01 -69.47
N GLU A 47 0.22 -9.07 -69.60
CA GLU A 47 -0.31 -9.78 -70.70
C GLU A 47 0.70 -10.60 -71.53
N GLU A 48 0.35 -11.85 -71.59
CA GLU A 48 0.32 -12.80 -72.74
C GLU A 48 1.61 -13.48 -73.26
N LYS A 49 1.39 -14.79 -73.37
CA LYS A 49 1.87 -15.77 -74.35
C LYS A 49 3.15 -16.55 -74.02
N LYS A 50 3.06 -17.78 -73.77
CA LYS A 50 2.97 -18.88 -74.70
C LYS A 50 2.91 -20.23 -74.07
N ASP A 51 1.92 -20.92 -74.41
CA ASP A 51 1.62 -22.32 -74.56
C ASP A 51 2.79 -23.25 -74.92
N GLU A 52 2.46 -24.47 -74.59
CA GLU A 52 2.98 -25.74 -75.08
C GLU A 52 4.22 -26.34 -74.38
N ASP A 53 3.91 -27.51 -73.93
CA ASP A 53 4.71 -28.65 -73.51
C ASP A 53 4.77 -28.86 -71.96
N LYS A 54 3.82 -29.72 -71.54
CA LYS A 54 4.00 -30.79 -70.52
C LYS A 54 2.65 -31.46 -70.21
N LYS A 55 2.28 -32.38 -70.98
CA LYS A 55 1.54 -33.56 -70.57
C LYS A 55 2.57 -34.62 -70.42
N ASP A 56 2.83 -35.04 -69.18
CA ASP A 56 3.39 -36.35 -68.79
C ASP A 56 4.01 -36.40 -67.35
N GLU A 57 3.68 -35.45 -66.48
CA GLU A 57 4.15 -35.50 -65.05
C GLU A 57 3.00 -35.61 -64.02
N ASP A 58 1.70 -35.65 -64.44
CA ASP A 58 0.59 -35.60 -63.46
C ASP A 58 0.09 -36.98 -62.98
N GLU A 59 0.66 -38.10 -63.47
CA GLU A 59 0.29 -39.42 -62.96
C GLU A 59 1.17 -39.97 -61.80
N ASP A 60 2.29 -39.35 -61.49
CA ASP A 60 3.18 -39.76 -60.39
C ASP A 60 2.98 -39.00 -59.07
N GLU A 61 2.30 -37.83 -59.07
CA GLU A 61 2.00 -37.10 -57.82
C GLU A 61 0.76 -37.69 -57.10
N ASP A 62 -0.24 -38.17 -57.80
CA ASP A 62 -1.43 -38.79 -57.19
C ASP A 62 -1.14 -40.15 -56.51
N LYS A 63 -0.11 -40.84 -56.91
CA LYS A 63 0.34 -42.07 -56.25
C LYS A 63 1.16 -41.82 -54.97
N LYS A 64 1.82 -40.67 -54.85
CA LYS A 64 2.50 -40.29 -53.61
C LYS A 64 1.55 -39.73 -52.59
N GLU A 65 0.46 -39.07 -52.95
CA GLU A 65 -0.57 -38.57 -52.02
C GLU A 65 -1.47 -39.70 -51.50
N GLU A 66 -1.68 -40.80 -52.22
CA GLU A 66 -2.41 -41.96 -51.72
C GLU A 66 -1.54 -42.87 -50.79
N GLU A 67 -0.23 -42.96 -51.00
CA GLU A 67 0.67 -43.65 -50.09
C GLU A 67 0.92 -42.86 -48.79
N GLU A 68 0.75 -41.53 -48.75
CA GLU A 68 0.76 -40.74 -47.50
C GLU A 68 -0.57 -40.81 -46.73
N LYS A 69 -1.68 -41.21 -47.36
CA LYS A 69 -3.00 -41.36 -46.72
C LYS A 69 -3.24 -42.69 -46.02
N GLU A 70 -2.40 -43.67 -46.24
CA GLU A 70 -2.45 -44.99 -45.58
C GLU A 70 -1.44 -45.16 -44.45
N LYS A 71 -0.72 -44.12 -44.02
CA LYS A 71 -0.05 -44.16 -42.70
C LYS A 71 -1.14 -44.22 -41.64
N GLU A 72 -1.32 -45.42 -41.06
CA GLU A 72 -2.16 -45.68 -39.89
C GLU A 72 -2.04 -44.47 -38.94
N LYS A 73 -3.17 -43.81 -38.63
CA LYS A 73 -3.23 -42.77 -37.61
C LYS A 73 -2.70 -43.40 -36.34
N VAL A 74 -1.44 -43.08 -35.99
CA VAL A 74 -0.82 -43.49 -34.72
C VAL A 74 -1.72 -42.99 -33.63
N ILE A 75 -2.45 -43.90 -32.97
CA ILE A 75 -3.36 -43.57 -31.90
C ILE A 75 -2.50 -43.27 -30.68
N VAL A 76 -2.30 -41.99 -30.42
CA VAL A 76 -1.40 -41.50 -29.38
C VAL A 76 -1.88 -41.90 -28.00
N GLY A 77 -1.01 -42.53 -27.20
CA GLY A 77 -1.21 -42.78 -25.79
C GLY A 77 -2.14 -43.90 -25.37
N LEU A 78 -2.47 -44.84 -26.27
CA LEU A 78 -3.36 -45.96 -25.94
C LEU A 78 -2.65 -47.21 -25.38
N LEU A 79 -1.34 -47.33 -25.56
CA LEU A 79 -0.59 -48.39 -24.95
C LEU A 79 -0.39 -48.15 -23.45
N ALA A 80 -0.89 -49.00 -22.59
CA ALA A 80 -0.71 -48.90 -21.13
C ALA A 80 0.69 -49.36 -20.73
N ASP A 81 1.72 -48.66 -21.26
CA ASP A 81 3.13 -48.92 -21.01
C ASP A 81 3.92 -47.61 -20.95
N THR A 82 5.17 -47.66 -20.48
CA THR A 82 6.08 -46.54 -20.35
C THR A 82 7.26 -46.62 -21.31
N LYS A 83 7.77 -45.48 -21.72
CA LYS A 83 9.01 -45.38 -22.46
C LYS A 83 9.98 -44.43 -21.76
N ASP A 84 11.15 -44.94 -21.42
CA ASP A 84 12.22 -44.16 -20.81
C ASP A 84 12.97 -43.36 -21.88
N LEU A 85 13.20 -42.04 -21.63
CA LEU A 85 14.03 -41.18 -22.42
C LEU A 85 15.15 -40.58 -21.59
N TYR A 86 16.34 -40.46 -22.14
CA TYR A 86 17.56 -40.00 -21.48
C TYR A 86 18.01 -38.67 -22.01
N ALA A 87 18.48 -37.75 -21.14
CA ALA A 87 18.94 -36.43 -21.52
C ALA A 87 20.31 -36.52 -22.22
N LYS A 88 20.43 -35.86 -23.39
CA LYS A 88 21.67 -35.61 -24.09
C LYS A 88 21.92 -34.10 -24.13
N TYR A 89 23.15 -33.67 -23.86
CA TYR A 89 23.55 -32.28 -23.94
C TYR A 89 24.40 -32.08 -25.19
N GLY A 90 24.01 -31.12 -26.07
CA GLY A 90 24.77 -30.70 -27.24
C GLY A 90 26.01 -29.87 -26.87
N GLU A 91 26.91 -29.64 -27.81
CA GLU A 91 28.16 -28.86 -27.62
C GLU A 91 27.90 -27.41 -27.19
N HIS A 92 26.72 -26.85 -27.43
CA HIS A 92 26.31 -25.49 -27.05
C HIS A 92 25.39 -25.45 -25.81
N GLY A 93 25.26 -26.60 -25.07
CA GLY A 93 24.42 -26.68 -23.87
C GLY A 93 22.95 -26.95 -24.16
N ASP A 94 22.55 -27.16 -25.39
CA ASP A 94 21.19 -27.51 -25.77
C ASP A 94 20.85 -28.92 -25.29
N ARG A 95 19.62 -29.06 -24.72
CA ARG A 95 19.14 -30.31 -24.11
C ARG A 95 18.19 -31.05 -25.07
N SER A 96 18.58 -32.23 -25.51
CA SER A 96 17.74 -33.15 -26.28
C SER A 96 17.43 -34.42 -25.50
N TRP A 97 16.42 -35.19 -25.91
CA TRP A 97 16.01 -36.43 -25.27
C TRP A 97 16.14 -37.60 -26.23
N THR A 98 16.62 -38.74 -25.72
CA THR A 98 16.88 -39.94 -26.50
C THR A 98 16.41 -41.18 -25.77
N ASP A 99 16.04 -42.23 -26.48
CA ASP A 99 15.64 -43.56 -25.97
C ASP A 99 16.81 -44.50 -25.65
N LYS A 100 18.01 -44.17 -26.13
CA LYS A 100 19.21 -44.97 -25.90
C LYS A 100 19.85 -44.62 -24.54
N TYR A 101 20.21 -45.65 -23.77
CA TYR A 101 20.98 -45.46 -22.56
C TYR A 101 22.24 -44.64 -22.85
N PRO A 102 22.64 -43.66 -22.00
CA PRO A 102 23.63 -42.66 -22.35
C PRO A 102 25.03 -43.21 -22.49
N THR A 103 25.32 -43.80 -23.64
CA THR A 103 26.65 -44.28 -24.00
C THR A 103 27.20 -43.66 -25.28
N ASP A 104 26.37 -43.24 -26.24
CA ASP A 104 26.70 -42.38 -27.41
C ASP A 104 25.47 -42.21 -28.29
N LEU A 105 25.13 -40.99 -28.73
CA LEU A 105 23.85 -40.79 -29.36
C LEU A 105 23.79 -39.71 -30.43
N GLU A 106 23.26 -40.05 -31.58
CA GLU A 106 23.10 -39.21 -32.76
C GLU A 106 21.65 -38.92 -33.18
N GLU A 107 20.57 -39.53 -32.60
CA GLU A 107 19.21 -39.37 -33.10
C GLU A 107 18.19 -38.88 -32.06
N ALA A 108 17.19 -38.09 -32.50
CA ALA A 108 16.09 -37.61 -31.67
C ALA A 108 15.18 -38.81 -31.22
N ALA A 109 14.94 -38.91 -29.92
CA ALA A 109 14.20 -40.04 -29.36
C ALA A 109 12.67 -39.86 -29.31
N GLU A 110 12.16 -38.67 -29.68
CA GLU A 110 10.72 -38.45 -29.81
C GLU A 110 10.30 -38.68 -31.28
N ASN A 111 10.01 -39.93 -31.60
CA ASN A 111 9.59 -40.35 -32.92
C ASN A 111 8.16 -40.95 -32.88
N GLU A 112 7.63 -41.42 -33.99
CA GLU A 112 6.30 -42.05 -34.09
C GLU A 112 6.13 -43.25 -33.18
N GLU A 113 7.19 -44.00 -32.89
CA GLU A 113 7.13 -45.15 -31.99
C GLU A 113 6.89 -44.73 -30.53
N THR A 114 7.50 -43.63 -30.07
CA THR A 114 7.32 -43.14 -28.70
C THR A 114 5.94 -42.53 -28.46
N GLN A 115 5.26 -42.10 -29.52
CA GLN A 115 3.91 -41.54 -29.44
C GLN A 115 2.84 -42.58 -29.05
N LYS A 116 3.12 -43.84 -29.20
CA LYS A 116 2.19 -44.97 -28.85
C LYS A 116 2.06 -45.14 -27.33
N TYR A 117 3.03 -44.70 -26.53
CA TYR A 117 3.07 -44.93 -25.08
C TYR A 117 2.23 -43.91 -24.32
N ALA A 118 1.55 -44.37 -23.26
CA ALA A 118 0.69 -43.51 -22.44
C ALA A 118 1.48 -42.45 -21.66
N VAL A 119 2.70 -42.79 -21.22
CA VAL A 119 3.59 -41.91 -20.42
C VAL A 119 5.02 -42.07 -20.94
N ILE A 120 5.68 -40.97 -21.18
CA ILE A 120 7.11 -40.95 -21.47
C ILE A 120 7.85 -40.45 -20.22
N ILE A 121 8.79 -41.27 -19.74
CA ILE A 121 9.63 -40.95 -18.58
C ILE A 121 10.99 -40.48 -19.08
N ARG A 122 11.37 -39.26 -18.74
CA ARG A 122 12.67 -38.68 -19.07
C ARG A 122 13.57 -38.73 -17.86
N LYS A 123 14.69 -39.44 -17.97
CA LYS A 123 15.66 -39.63 -16.91
C LYS A 123 16.97 -38.87 -17.18
N LYS A 124 17.60 -38.35 -16.13
CA LYS A 124 18.89 -37.67 -16.18
C LYS A 124 19.83 -38.19 -15.09
N LYS A 125 21.13 -37.96 -15.26
CA LYS A 125 22.11 -38.19 -14.20
C LYS A 125 21.92 -37.16 -13.08
N PRO A 126 21.97 -37.56 -11.80
CA PRO A 126 21.93 -36.62 -10.69
C PRO A 126 23.13 -35.69 -10.77
N LYS A 127 22.95 -34.39 -10.40
CA LYS A 127 24.03 -33.41 -10.38
C LYS A 127 24.97 -33.55 -9.18
N GLU A 128 24.51 -34.18 -8.12
CA GLU A 128 25.24 -34.37 -6.87
C GLU A 128 25.52 -35.90 -6.67
N ALA A 129 26.69 -36.19 -6.09
CA ALA A 129 27.17 -37.56 -5.88
C ALA A 129 26.36 -38.37 -4.81
N ASP A 130 25.38 -37.73 -4.18
CA ASP A 130 24.65 -38.26 -3.03
C ASP A 130 23.38 -39.05 -3.36
N SER A 131 23.00 -39.23 -4.63
CA SER A 131 21.84 -40.08 -4.93
C SER A 131 22.29 -41.52 -5.09
N ASN A 132 21.73 -42.43 -4.30
CA ASN A 132 21.90 -43.86 -4.43
C ASN A 132 21.34 -44.44 -5.76
N LYS A 133 20.66 -43.59 -6.57
CA LYS A 133 20.10 -43.95 -7.87
C LYS A 133 21.01 -43.45 -9.00
N PRO A 134 21.44 -44.32 -9.94
CA PRO A 134 22.29 -43.95 -11.07
C PRO A 134 21.59 -42.96 -12.02
N LEU A 135 20.26 -42.99 -12.08
CA LEU A 135 19.41 -42.10 -12.88
C LEU A 135 18.19 -41.67 -12.06
N ILE A 136 17.82 -40.40 -12.19
CA ILE A 136 16.63 -39.79 -11.56
C ILE A 136 15.66 -39.34 -12.64
N ILE A 137 14.36 -39.35 -12.35
CA ILE A 137 13.34 -38.85 -13.25
C ILE A 137 13.46 -37.31 -13.31
N ASP A 138 13.61 -36.77 -14.50
CA ASP A 138 13.62 -35.35 -14.75
C ASP A 138 12.21 -34.81 -15.01
N SER A 139 11.48 -35.49 -15.87
CA SER A 139 10.12 -35.09 -16.23
C SER A 139 9.31 -36.26 -16.79
N LEU A 140 7.99 -36.14 -16.69
CA LEU A 140 7.01 -37.03 -17.26
C LEU A 140 6.21 -36.30 -18.33
N VAL A 141 6.01 -36.93 -19.50
CA VAL A 141 5.12 -36.42 -20.57
C VAL A 141 3.92 -37.35 -20.64
N ILE A 142 2.75 -36.81 -20.35
CA ILE A 142 1.49 -37.56 -20.40
C ILE A 142 0.89 -37.43 -21.80
N GLN A 143 0.81 -38.55 -22.50
CA GLN A 143 0.24 -38.61 -23.85
C GLN A 143 -1.19 -39.14 -23.83
N SER A 144 -1.48 -40.08 -22.92
CA SER A 144 -2.79 -40.73 -22.82
C SER A 144 -3.96 -39.73 -22.62
N PRO A 145 -4.99 -39.77 -23.47
CA PRO A 145 -6.20 -38.99 -23.29
C PRO A 145 -6.99 -39.40 -22.03
N TYR A 146 -6.91 -40.67 -21.63
CA TYR A 146 -7.52 -41.17 -20.42
C TYR A 146 -6.89 -40.54 -19.19
N LEU A 147 -5.55 -40.51 -19.12
CA LEU A 147 -4.83 -39.85 -18.03
C LEU A 147 -5.10 -38.34 -17.96
N LYS A 148 -5.10 -37.65 -19.09
CA LYS A 148 -5.39 -36.21 -19.13
C LYS A 148 -6.76 -35.88 -18.54
N ARG A 149 -7.77 -36.72 -18.82
CA ARG A 149 -9.13 -36.56 -18.28
C ARG A 149 -9.17 -36.73 -16.77
N VAL A 150 -8.49 -37.75 -16.25
CA VAL A 150 -8.46 -38.08 -14.81
C VAL A 150 -7.63 -37.01 -14.08
N LEU A 151 -6.44 -36.68 -14.58
CA LEU A 151 -5.58 -35.64 -14.00
C LEU A 151 -6.25 -34.26 -14.03
N GLY A 152 -7.08 -33.96 -15.02
CA GLY A 152 -7.91 -32.78 -15.06
C GLY A 152 -8.85 -32.63 -13.84
N LYS A 153 -9.40 -33.78 -13.37
CA LYS A 153 -10.21 -33.81 -12.15
C LYS A 153 -9.36 -33.77 -10.87
N VAL A 154 -8.23 -34.48 -10.84
CA VAL A 154 -7.31 -34.49 -9.67
C VAL A 154 -6.73 -33.11 -9.41
N PHE A 155 -6.30 -32.43 -10.47
CA PHE A 155 -5.67 -31.09 -10.39
C PHE A 155 -6.65 -29.95 -10.65
N ASP A 156 -7.95 -30.21 -10.61
CA ASP A 156 -8.94 -29.13 -10.71
C ASP A 156 -8.69 -28.04 -9.67
N GLY A 157 -8.60 -26.78 -10.13
CA GLY A 157 -8.26 -25.65 -9.29
C GLY A 157 -6.81 -25.61 -8.76
N TYR A 158 -5.90 -26.46 -9.26
CA TYR A 158 -4.48 -26.41 -8.88
C TYR A 158 -3.74 -25.38 -9.79
N PRO A 159 -3.18 -24.29 -9.24
CA PRO A 159 -2.50 -23.28 -10.04
C PRO A 159 -1.32 -23.83 -10.83
N GLY A 160 -1.18 -23.38 -12.08
CA GLY A 160 -0.08 -23.75 -12.95
C GLY A 160 -0.18 -25.14 -13.60
N VAL A 161 -1.25 -25.90 -13.37
CA VAL A 161 -1.50 -27.19 -14.02
C VAL A 161 -2.78 -27.15 -14.83
N PHE A 162 -2.65 -27.16 -16.15
CA PHE A 162 -3.76 -27.24 -17.09
C PHE A 162 -3.66 -28.53 -17.93
N CYS A 163 -4.51 -29.51 -17.62
CA CYS A 163 -4.46 -30.83 -18.24
C CYS A 163 -5.04 -30.93 -19.66
N GLY A 164 -5.65 -29.87 -20.17
CA GLY A 164 -6.25 -29.81 -21.52
C GLY A 164 -5.27 -29.60 -22.67
N VAL A 165 -3.97 -29.38 -22.37
CA VAL A 165 -2.95 -29.15 -23.40
C VAL A 165 -2.62 -30.43 -24.16
N SER A 166 -2.24 -30.29 -25.45
CA SER A 166 -1.84 -31.43 -26.27
C SER A 166 -0.63 -32.16 -25.70
N ARG A 167 0.34 -31.45 -25.16
CA ARG A 167 1.55 -32.00 -24.53
C ARG A 167 1.59 -31.63 -23.03
N LEU A 168 1.04 -32.51 -22.20
CA LEU A 168 1.04 -32.33 -20.74
C LEU A 168 2.35 -32.87 -20.16
N LYS A 169 3.11 -31.99 -19.50
CA LYS A 169 4.43 -32.30 -18.94
C LYS A 169 4.52 -31.94 -17.47
N PHE A 170 5.03 -32.83 -16.66
CA PHE A 170 5.32 -32.60 -15.25
C PHE A 170 6.84 -32.71 -15.02
N HIS A 171 7.37 -31.81 -14.22
CA HIS A 171 8.79 -31.80 -13.84
C HIS A 171 8.99 -32.24 -12.40
N ALA A 172 10.11 -32.92 -12.13
CA ALA A 172 10.54 -33.18 -10.76
C ALA A 172 10.75 -31.87 -10.01
N PRO A 173 10.40 -31.79 -8.70
CA PRO A 173 10.06 -32.88 -7.79
C PRO A 173 8.58 -33.33 -7.78
N PHE A 174 7.78 -33.01 -8.79
CA PHE A 174 6.37 -33.41 -8.93
C PHE A 174 5.47 -32.94 -7.78
N GLU A 175 5.67 -31.70 -7.32
CA GLU A 175 5.00 -31.12 -6.15
C GLU A 175 3.47 -31.26 -6.20
N CYS A 176 2.86 -31.08 -7.38
CA CYS A 176 1.42 -31.18 -7.56
C CYS A 176 0.88 -32.55 -7.19
N PHE A 177 1.62 -33.66 -7.51
CA PHE A 177 1.24 -35.01 -7.13
C PHE A 177 1.36 -35.21 -5.62
N VAL A 178 2.41 -34.73 -4.99
CA VAL A 178 2.58 -34.82 -3.53
C VAL A 178 1.46 -34.03 -2.80
N HIS A 179 1.13 -32.84 -3.27
CA HIS A 179 0.07 -32.02 -2.67
C HIS A 179 -1.33 -32.62 -2.85
N ARG A 180 -1.58 -33.33 -3.95
CA ARG A 180 -2.88 -33.97 -4.30
C ARG A 180 -2.87 -35.48 -4.24
N TRP A 181 -1.92 -36.06 -3.49
CA TRP A 181 -1.74 -37.53 -3.43
C TRP A 181 -3.00 -38.27 -3.04
N ASP A 182 -3.74 -37.78 -2.05
CA ASP A 182 -4.99 -38.39 -1.59
C ASP A 182 -6.04 -38.42 -2.69
N LYS A 183 -6.18 -37.32 -3.45
CA LYS A 183 -7.11 -37.28 -4.59
C LYS A 183 -6.66 -38.17 -5.73
N PHE A 184 -5.36 -38.29 -5.97
CA PHE A 184 -4.81 -39.15 -7.01
C PHE A 184 -4.99 -40.61 -6.63
N THR A 185 -4.79 -40.99 -5.36
CA THR A 185 -5.06 -42.34 -4.85
C THR A 185 -6.54 -42.68 -4.96
N ALA A 186 -7.44 -41.77 -4.57
CA ALA A 186 -8.88 -41.96 -4.72
C ALA A 186 -9.29 -42.16 -6.18
N ALA A 187 -8.68 -41.42 -7.12
CA ALA A 187 -8.94 -41.58 -8.55
C ALA A 187 -8.51 -42.95 -9.11
N LYS A 188 -7.46 -43.58 -8.58
CA LYS A 188 -7.04 -44.95 -8.93
C LYS A 188 -8.09 -45.96 -8.53
N ASP A 189 -8.73 -45.79 -7.37
CA ASP A 189 -9.67 -46.74 -6.79
C ASP A 189 -11.13 -46.48 -7.22
N ASP A 190 -11.34 -45.47 -8.08
CA ASP A 190 -12.68 -45.07 -8.56
C ASP A 190 -13.22 -46.10 -9.56
N LEU A 191 -14.27 -46.81 -9.13
CA LEU A 191 -14.97 -47.83 -9.93
C LEU A 191 -15.82 -47.22 -11.08
N ALA A 192 -16.00 -45.93 -11.13
CA ALA A 192 -16.76 -45.29 -12.20
C ALA A 192 -15.99 -45.19 -13.53
N TYR A 193 -14.66 -45.44 -13.51
CA TYR A 193 -13.85 -45.47 -14.72
C TYR A 193 -13.91 -46.81 -15.44
N ASP A 194 -13.85 -46.77 -16.76
CA ASP A 194 -13.72 -47.95 -17.63
C ASP A 194 -12.36 -48.65 -17.40
N GLU A 195 -12.25 -49.90 -17.84
CA GLU A 195 -11.07 -50.74 -17.62
C GLU A 195 -9.80 -50.12 -18.20
N ALA A 196 -9.85 -49.59 -19.42
CA ALA A 196 -8.71 -48.95 -20.08
C ALA A 196 -8.24 -47.71 -19.28
N THR A 197 -9.16 -46.87 -18.78
CA THR A 197 -8.81 -45.70 -17.93
C THR A 197 -8.15 -46.18 -16.63
N ARG A 198 -8.65 -47.24 -15.99
CA ARG A 198 -8.06 -47.74 -14.75
C ARG A 198 -6.66 -48.36 -14.95
N GLU A 199 -6.41 -49.01 -16.07
CA GLU A 199 -5.07 -49.50 -16.40
C GLU A 199 -4.06 -48.34 -16.51
N HIS A 200 -4.41 -47.29 -17.29
CA HIS A 200 -3.55 -46.15 -17.46
C HIS A 200 -3.30 -45.39 -16.13
N VAL A 201 -4.33 -45.23 -15.31
CA VAL A 201 -4.20 -44.57 -13.99
C VAL A 201 -3.33 -45.39 -13.05
N THR A 202 -3.51 -46.71 -13.04
CA THR A 202 -2.72 -47.66 -12.23
C THR A 202 -1.25 -47.63 -12.64
N LEU A 203 -0.98 -47.58 -13.95
CA LEU A 203 0.38 -47.43 -14.49
C LEU A 203 1.05 -46.18 -13.94
N LEU A 204 0.43 -45.00 -14.13
CA LEU A 204 0.99 -43.75 -13.66
C LEU A 204 1.12 -43.73 -12.12
N PHE A 205 0.13 -44.28 -11.39
CA PHE A 205 0.18 -44.38 -9.93
C PHE A 205 1.37 -45.16 -9.45
N ASN A 206 1.68 -46.31 -10.08
CA ASN A 206 2.81 -47.15 -9.70
C ASN A 206 4.14 -46.43 -9.92
N ILE A 207 4.30 -45.73 -11.05
CA ILE A 207 5.48 -44.94 -11.34
C ILE A 207 5.66 -43.83 -10.27
N MET A 208 4.59 -43.09 -9.99
CA MET A 208 4.64 -42.00 -9.01
C MET A 208 4.84 -42.53 -7.59
N LYS A 209 4.27 -43.67 -7.23
CA LYS A 209 4.47 -44.33 -5.93
C LYS A 209 5.92 -44.77 -5.73
N GLU A 210 6.57 -45.28 -6.76
CA GLU A 210 7.98 -45.66 -6.71
C GLU A 210 8.89 -44.47 -6.56
N GLU A 211 8.59 -43.35 -7.25
CA GLU A 211 9.40 -42.15 -7.21
C GLU A 211 9.14 -41.30 -5.97
N LEU A 212 7.88 -41.11 -5.56
CA LEU A 212 7.48 -40.22 -4.49
C LEU A 212 7.18 -40.90 -3.15
N GLY A 213 7.26 -42.24 -3.08
CA GLY A 213 6.85 -43.01 -1.88
C GLY A 213 7.57 -42.54 -0.61
N GLU A 214 8.86 -42.32 -0.68
CA GLU A 214 9.66 -41.81 0.46
C GLU A 214 9.23 -40.42 0.89
N ILE A 215 9.02 -39.50 -0.05
CA ILE A 215 8.59 -38.13 0.24
C ILE A 215 7.18 -38.12 0.84
N ILE A 216 6.29 -38.98 0.36
CA ILE A 216 4.93 -39.11 0.87
C ILE A 216 4.92 -39.58 2.31
N GLN A 217 5.72 -40.66 2.62
CA GLN A 217 5.86 -41.16 3.98
C GLN A 217 6.45 -40.11 4.91
N LEU A 218 7.49 -39.39 4.48
CA LEU A 218 8.07 -38.27 5.24
C LEU A 218 7.05 -37.17 5.47
N ARG A 219 6.26 -36.81 4.46
CA ARG A 219 5.19 -35.80 4.59
C ARG A 219 4.16 -36.27 5.63
N GLU A 220 3.68 -37.52 5.58
CA GLU A 220 2.74 -38.05 6.58
C GLU A 220 3.32 -37.97 8.00
N ASP A 221 4.60 -38.30 8.17
CA ASP A 221 5.28 -38.17 9.47
C ASP A 221 5.42 -36.75 9.93
N TYR A 222 5.76 -35.78 9.03
CA TYR A 222 5.82 -34.38 9.33
C TYR A 222 4.47 -33.84 9.78
N PHE A 223 3.39 -34.20 9.09
CA PHE A 223 2.05 -33.75 9.45
C PHE A 223 1.55 -34.34 10.76
N LYS A 224 1.85 -35.59 11.02
CA LYS A 224 1.55 -36.26 12.28
C LYS A 224 2.24 -35.60 13.47
N ASN A 225 3.52 -35.25 13.31
CA ASN A 225 4.33 -34.64 14.36
C ASN A 225 4.29 -33.11 14.35
N ARG A 226 3.63 -32.50 13.36
CA ARG A 226 3.56 -31.03 13.14
C ARG A 226 4.93 -30.37 13.11
N ALA A 227 5.90 -31.00 12.47
CA ALA A 227 7.27 -30.50 12.31
C ALA A 227 7.75 -30.82 10.89
N VAL A 228 8.69 -30.04 10.36
CA VAL A 228 9.22 -30.20 9.00
C VAL A 228 10.71 -29.93 8.96
N ALA A 229 11.44 -30.58 8.03
CA ALA A 229 12.81 -30.25 7.68
C ALA A 229 12.82 -29.23 6.53
N PHE A 230 13.88 -28.39 6.46
CA PHE A 230 13.96 -27.30 5.48
C PHE A 230 13.90 -27.81 4.04
N GLU A 231 14.59 -28.88 3.71
CA GLU A 231 14.63 -29.48 2.35
C GLU A 231 13.26 -29.92 1.83
N HIS A 232 12.33 -30.29 2.74
CA HIS A 232 10.98 -30.75 2.42
C HIS A 232 9.89 -29.71 2.77
N ILE A 233 10.27 -28.48 3.06
CA ILE A 233 9.34 -27.43 3.52
C ILE A 233 8.24 -27.12 2.49
N TRP A 234 8.51 -27.29 1.21
CA TRP A 234 7.56 -27.09 0.13
C TRP A 234 6.33 -28.02 0.23
N THR A 235 6.48 -29.21 0.87
CA THR A 235 5.36 -30.15 1.08
C THR A 235 4.26 -29.57 1.98
N LEU A 236 4.60 -28.56 2.79
CA LEU A 236 3.70 -27.90 3.72
C LEU A 236 2.78 -26.89 3.03
N PHE A 237 3.15 -26.38 1.87
CA PHE A 237 2.48 -25.26 1.19
C PHE A 237 1.82 -25.67 -0.13
N PRO A 238 0.66 -26.33 -0.12
CA PRO A 238 -0.09 -26.55 -1.35
C PRO A 238 -0.59 -25.20 -1.90
N PRO A 239 -0.44 -24.92 -3.21
CA PRO A 239 -0.96 -23.71 -3.81
C PRO A 239 -2.44 -23.48 -3.52
N GLY A 240 -2.81 -22.25 -3.17
CA GLY A 240 -4.14 -21.86 -2.75
C GLY A 240 -4.40 -21.97 -1.25
N CYS A 241 -3.48 -22.53 -0.44
CA CYS A 241 -3.64 -22.56 1.01
C CYS A 241 -3.49 -21.16 1.62
N THR A 242 -4.16 -20.96 2.75
CA THR A 242 -4.01 -19.72 3.55
C THR A 242 -2.82 -19.88 4.49
N VAL A 243 -1.88 -18.98 4.39
CA VAL A 243 -0.63 -18.96 5.18
C VAL A 243 -0.71 -17.86 6.23
N TRP A 244 -0.43 -18.22 7.49
CA TRP A 244 -0.20 -17.30 8.59
C TRP A 244 1.23 -16.81 8.56
N GLY A 245 1.43 -15.51 8.78
CA GLY A 245 2.77 -14.91 8.88
C GLY A 245 2.73 -13.53 9.50
N SER A 246 3.78 -12.76 9.27
CA SER A 246 3.89 -11.40 9.80
C SER A 246 4.34 -10.44 8.70
N GLU A 247 3.63 -9.30 8.55
CA GLU A 247 4.02 -8.20 7.68
C GLU A 247 4.27 -6.95 8.52
N LYS A 248 5.47 -6.37 8.40
CA LYS A 248 5.92 -5.18 9.16
C LYS A 248 5.73 -5.30 10.69
N GLY A 249 5.67 -6.54 11.22
CA GLY A 249 5.50 -6.84 12.63
C GLY A 249 4.06 -7.05 13.08
N LYS A 250 3.10 -7.06 12.18
CA LYS A 250 1.70 -7.41 12.46
C LYS A 250 1.35 -8.77 11.86
N PRO A 251 0.54 -9.60 12.54
CA PRO A 251 0.11 -10.89 12.00
C PRO A 251 -0.76 -10.68 10.75
N VAL A 252 -0.55 -11.51 9.74
CA VAL A 252 -1.34 -11.50 8.50
C VAL A 252 -1.67 -12.93 8.08
N ALA A 253 -2.75 -13.09 7.34
CA ALA A 253 -2.99 -14.27 6.54
C ALA A 253 -2.95 -13.91 5.06
N VAL A 254 -2.34 -14.77 4.27
CA VAL A 254 -2.12 -14.54 2.84
C VAL A 254 -2.45 -15.80 2.06
N LYS A 255 -2.82 -15.65 0.80
CA LYS A 255 -3.07 -16.76 -0.09
C LYS A 255 -1.76 -17.17 -0.77
N PHE A 256 -1.29 -18.38 -0.52
CA PHE A 256 -0.09 -18.92 -1.15
C PHE A 256 -0.35 -19.24 -2.63
N ASN A 257 0.54 -18.77 -3.49
CA ASN A 257 0.47 -19.03 -4.93
C ASN A 257 1.53 -20.05 -5.38
N SER A 258 2.80 -19.78 -5.10
CA SER A 258 3.92 -20.63 -5.46
C SER A 258 5.10 -20.40 -4.53
N GLY A 259 6.03 -21.37 -4.49
CA GLY A 259 7.25 -21.24 -3.70
C GLY A 259 8.46 -21.82 -4.42
N HIS A 260 9.64 -21.36 -4.04
CA HIS A 260 10.90 -21.86 -4.56
C HIS A 260 12.05 -21.61 -3.59
N PHE A 261 13.11 -22.40 -3.71
CA PHE A 261 14.35 -22.15 -2.99
C PHE A 261 15.17 -21.07 -3.70
N GLY A 262 15.69 -20.11 -2.95
CA GLY A 262 16.52 -19.04 -3.45
C GLY A 262 17.65 -18.67 -2.48
N LYS A 263 18.68 -17.96 -2.97
CA LYS A 263 19.78 -17.45 -2.14
C LYS A 263 19.81 -15.92 -2.21
N ASN A 264 20.13 -15.28 -1.09
CA ASN A 264 20.40 -13.86 -1.10
C ASN A 264 21.84 -13.56 -1.54
N ASN A 265 22.17 -12.27 -1.67
CA ASN A 265 23.52 -11.82 -2.05
C ASN A 265 24.60 -12.23 -1.05
N CYS A 266 24.24 -12.60 0.18
CA CYS A 266 25.15 -13.10 1.22
C CYS A 266 25.28 -14.64 1.21
N GLY A 267 24.66 -15.34 0.25
CA GLY A 267 24.71 -16.80 0.13
C GLY A 267 23.76 -17.58 1.07
N VAL A 268 22.94 -16.90 1.87
CA VAL A 268 21.97 -17.55 2.75
C VAL A 268 20.82 -18.07 1.91
N THR A 269 20.47 -19.35 2.12
CA THR A 269 19.34 -20.01 1.44
C THR A 269 18.02 -19.65 2.13
N PHE A 270 16.96 -19.49 1.34
CA PHE A 270 15.60 -19.26 1.80
C PHE A 270 14.63 -20.11 0.99
N TYR A 271 13.55 -20.52 1.61
CA TYR A 271 12.35 -20.87 0.90
C TYR A 271 11.48 -19.62 0.76
N ILE A 272 11.26 -19.21 -0.47
CA ILE A 272 10.56 -17.97 -0.84
C ILE A 272 9.13 -18.32 -1.24
N LEU A 273 8.17 -17.76 -0.51
CA LEU A 273 6.74 -17.93 -0.77
C LEU A 273 6.22 -16.70 -1.53
N GLN A 274 5.69 -16.91 -2.72
CA GLN A 274 4.95 -15.91 -3.47
C GLN A 274 3.48 -16.03 -3.07
N CYS A 275 3.00 -15.01 -2.39
CA CYS A 275 1.66 -14.98 -1.83
C CYS A 275 0.87 -13.79 -2.38
N LYS A 276 -0.45 -13.82 -2.17
CA LYS A 276 -1.35 -12.70 -2.49
C LYS A 276 -2.08 -12.26 -1.23
N ILE A 277 -2.26 -10.96 -1.10
CA ILE A 277 -3.01 -10.30 -0.04
C ILE A 277 -3.96 -9.28 -0.65
N ILE A 278 -5.06 -8.98 0.02
CA ILE A 278 -6.02 -7.98 -0.45
C ILE A 278 -5.59 -6.60 0.03
N ASP A 279 -5.50 -5.67 -0.89
CA ASP A 279 -5.17 -4.28 -0.62
C ASP A 279 -6.11 -3.33 -1.39
N TRP A 280 -5.93 -2.03 -1.20
CA TRP A 280 -6.76 -0.98 -1.76
C TRP A 280 -5.89 0.16 -2.31
N ASP A 281 -6.13 0.56 -3.58
CA ASP A 281 -5.40 1.62 -4.27
C ASP A 281 -6.05 3.00 -4.13
N GLY A 282 -7.19 3.09 -3.48
CA GLY A 282 -7.98 4.31 -3.37
C GLY A 282 -9.23 4.31 -4.24
N LYS A 283 -9.31 3.43 -5.23
CA LYS A 283 -10.44 3.29 -6.15
C LYS A 283 -11.03 1.88 -6.11
N TYR A 284 -10.18 0.86 -6.14
CA TYR A 284 -10.57 -0.55 -6.19
C TYR A 284 -9.89 -1.35 -5.08
N MET A 285 -10.55 -2.45 -4.66
CA MET A 285 -9.93 -3.50 -3.87
C MET A 285 -9.49 -4.64 -4.77
N GLY A 286 -8.30 -5.16 -4.53
CA GLY A 286 -7.73 -6.20 -5.36
C GLY A 286 -6.65 -7.01 -4.65
N TRP A 287 -6.21 -8.08 -5.32
CA TRP A 287 -5.09 -8.87 -4.89
C TRP A 287 -3.78 -8.20 -5.29
N THR A 288 -2.86 -8.06 -4.35
CA THR A 288 -1.48 -7.66 -4.59
C THR A 288 -0.52 -8.75 -4.15
N ASP A 289 0.67 -8.77 -4.74
CA ASP A 289 1.68 -9.78 -4.42
C ASP A 289 2.43 -9.42 -3.13
N LEU A 290 2.62 -10.44 -2.30
CA LEU A 290 3.41 -10.34 -1.07
C LEU A 290 4.38 -11.51 -0.99
N THR A 291 5.66 -11.22 -0.79
CA THR A 291 6.71 -12.23 -0.67
C THR A 291 7.06 -12.48 0.79
N MET A 292 6.92 -13.74 1.21
CA MET A 292 7.38 -14.21 2.52
C MET A 292 8.61 -15.10 2.37
N ARG A 293 9.45 -15.17 3.39
CA ARG A 293 10.70 -15.91 3.35
C ARG A 293 10.90 -16.72 4.62
N ILE A 294 11.28 -17.98 4.45
CA ILE A 294 11.70 -18.85 5.55
C ILE A 294 13.19 -19.09 5.37
N PRO A 295 14.05 -18.64 6.31
CA PRO A 295 15.49 -18.89 6.23
C PRO A 295 15.78 -20.38 6.44
N GLU A 296 16.88 -20.84 5.86
CA GLU A 296 17.40 -22.19 6.06
C GLU A 296 17.62 -22.48 7.53
N PHE A 297 17.22 -23.66 7.97
CA PHE A 297 17.41 -24.18 9.32
C PHE A 297 17.85 -25.63 9.30
N PHE A 298 18.51 -26.09 10.35
CA PHE A 298 18.98 -27.45 10.47
C PHE A 298 18.02 -28.30 11.29
N GLY A 299 17.89 -29.59 10.89
CA GLY A 299 17.03 -30.55 11.57
C GLY A 299 15.55 -30.31 11.26
N THR A 300 14.67 -30.64 12.21
CA THR A 300 13.23 -30.49 12.10
C THR A 300 12.72 -29.41 13.07
N VAL A 301 11.86 -28.53 12.58
CA VAL A 301 11.29 -27.42 13.34
C VAL A 301 9.76 -27.56 13.37
N PRO A 302 9.10 -27.34 14.54
CA PRO A 302 7.64 -27.30 14.62
C PRO A 302 7.04 -26.26 13.68
N PHE A 303 5.90 -26.57 13.05
CA PHE A 303 5.23 -25.64 12.12
C PHE A 303 5.00 -24.26 12.74
N SER A 304 4.57 -24.20 14.01
CA SER A 304 4.27 -22.95 14.72
C SER A 304 5.48 -22.07 15.03
N GLU A 305 6.69 -22.61 14.90
CA GLU A 305 7.94 -21.87 15.12
C GLU A 305 8.52 -21.30 13.80
N LEU A 306 7.97 -21.70 12.67
CA LEU A 306 8.33 -21.12 11.37
C LEU A 306 7.88 -19.65 11.29
N PRO A 307 8.61 -18.80 10.57
CA PRO A 307 8.21 -17.41 10.32
C PRO A 307 6.83 -17.28 9.66
N CYS A 308 6.48 -18.26 8.81
CA CYS A 308 5.17 -18.42 8.21
C CYS A 308 4.84 -19.88 8.01
N TYR A 309 3.55 -20.24 8.13
CA TYR A 309 3.06 -21.62 8.03
C TYR A 309 1.55 -21.62 7.69
N PRO A 310 0.96 -22.72 7.20
CA PRO A 310 -0.46 -22.74 6.91
C PRO A 310 -1.30 -22.45 8.14
N LEU A 311 -2.28 -21.56 7.97
CA LEU A 311 -3.12 -21.04 9.06
C LEU A 311 -3.84 -22.15 9.86
N GLU A 312 -4.18 -23.26 9.22
CA GLU A 312 -4.84 -24.42 9.85
C GLU A 312 -4.04 -25.03 11.01
N TYR A 313 -2.70 -24.86 11.00
CA TYR A 313 -1.82 -25.34 12.06
C TYR A 313 -1.56 -24.30 13.16
N HIS A 314 -2.24 -23.16 13.11
CA HIS A 314 -2.08 -22.14 14.14
C HIS A 314 -2.60 -22.65 15.50
N PRO A 315 -1.81 -22.55 16.60
CA PRO A 315 -2.17 -23.11 17.92
C PRO A 315 -3.50 -22.57 18.49
N ARG A 316 -3.90 -21.37 18.07
CA ARG A 316 -5.18 -20.72 18.46
C ARG A 316 -5.92 -20.28 17.20
N LEU A 317 -6.29 -21.24 16.37
CA LEU A 317 -6.87 -20.98 15.05
C LEU A 317 -8.08 -20.04 15.09
N ASP A 318 -9.06 -20.32 15.95
CA ASP A 318 -10.29 -19.52 16.02
C ASP A 318 -10.02 -18.08 16.47
N ALA A 319 -9.12 -17.89 17.45
CA ALA A 319 -8.72 -16.57 17.91
C ALA A 319 -7.95 -15.80 16.83
N ALA A 320 -7.08 -16.48 16.07
CA ALA A 320 -6.35 -15.89 14.96
C ALA A 320 -7.30 -15.48 13.83
N LYS A 321 -8.24 -16.34 13.45
CA LYS A 321 -9.28 -16.00 12.47
C LYS A 321 -10.14 -14.82 12.93
N ALA A 322 -10.63 -14.84 14.17
CA ALA A 322 -11.43 -13.74 14.71
C ALA A 322 -10.68 -12.40 14.68
N LEU A 323 -9.41 -12.38 15.08
CA LEU A 323 -8.57 -11.19 15.05
C LEU A 323 -8.40 -10.64 13.62
N LEU A 324 -8.10 -11.52 12.67
CA LEU A 324 -7.87 -11.13 11.28
C LEU A 324 -9.17 -10.67 10.61
N THR A 325 -10.28 -11.37 10.82
CA THR A 325 -11.60 -11.01 10.26
C THR A 325 -12.06 -9.66 10.81
N GLU A 326 -11.92 -9.41 12.12
CA GLU A 326 -12.28 -8.13 12.71
C GLU A 326 -11.43 -6.98 12.13
N ARG A 327 -10.13 -7.20 11.98
CA ARG A 327 -9.28 -6.21 11.33
C ARG A 327 -9.66 -6.02 9.85
N GLY A 328 -10.03 -7.11 9.16
CA GLY A 328 -10.51 -7.05 7.78
C GLY A 328 -11.79 -6.25 7.62
N ARG A 329 -12.73 -6.36 8.55
CA ARG A 329 -13.94 -5.50 8.56
C ARG A 329 -13.56 -4.04 8.74
N ARG A 330 -12.66 -3.74 9.67
CA ARG A 330 -12.14 -2.37 9.84
C ARG A 330 -11.41 -1.86 8.61
N PHE A 331 -10.65 -2.74 7.92
CA PHE A 331 -10.02 -2.39 6.64
C PHE A 331 -11.06 -2.03 5.58
N ASP A 332 -12.12 -2.82 5.48
CA ASP A 332 -13.22 -2.59 4.55
C ASP A 332 -13.96 -1.29 4.84
N ASP A 333 -14.26 -1.01 6.12
CA ASP A 333 -14.88 0.24 6.60
C ASP A 333 -14.01 1.48 6.34
N LEU A 334 -12.68 1.32 6.31
CA LEU A 334 -11.71 2.39 6.05
C LEU A 334 -11.38 2.57 4.55
N GLY A 335 -11.92 1.74 3.70
CA GLY A 335 -11.78 1.88 2.26
C GLY A 335 -12.60 3.06 1.73
N GLY A 336 -11.93 4.11 1.31
CA GLY A 336 -12.51 5.36 0.86
C GLY A 336 -11.83 6.55 1.55
N TYR A 337 -12.51 7.68 1.54
CA TYR A 337 -12.08 8.86 2.28
C TYR A 337 -12.56 8.77 3.74
N CYS A 338 -11.65 8.78 4.70
CA CYS A 338 -11.97 8.70 6.12
C CYS A 338 -11.14 9.67 6.96
N TYR A 339 -11.81 10.50 7.78
CA TYR A 339 -11.16 11.34 8.78
C TYR A 339 -11.14 10.64 10.14
N LYS A 340 -9.97 10.30 10.64
CA LYS A 340 -9.78 9.47 11.83
C LYS A 340 -8.71 10.04 12.77
N SER A 341 -8.64 9.48 13.96
CA SER A 341 -7.57 9.73 14.94
C SER A 341 -6.59 8.55 14.94
N TYR A 342 -5.32 8.83 15.04
CA TYR A 342 -4.26 7.83 15.06
C TYR A 342 -3.36 8.00 16.27
N ASN A 343 -3.04 6.89 16.94
CA ASN A 343 -2.08 6.87 18.03
C ASN A 343 -1.27 5.56 18.00
N GLY A 344 -0.16 5.58 17.30
CA GLY A 344 0.67 4.38 17.10
C GLY A 344 1.91 4.67 16.26
N THR A 345 2.55 3.60 15.81
CA THR A 345 3.70 3.69 14.90
C THR A 345 3.21 3.72 13.46
N ALA A 346 3.60 4.73 12.68
CA ALA A 346 3.36 4.82 11.25
C ALA A 346 4.65 4.62 10.45
N ILE A 347 4.51 4.27 9.19
CA ILE A 347 5.63 4.06 8.27
C ILE A 347 5.56 5.13 7.18
N TRP A 348 6.66 5.82 6.93
CA TRP A 348 6.77 6.72 5.81
C TRP A 348 7.95 6.35 4.91
N HIS A 349 7.76 6.55 3.63
CA HIS A 349 8.72 6.21 2.60
C HIS A 349 9.62 7.43 2.36
N VAL A 350 10.92 7.29 2.61
CA VAL A 350 11.92 8.33 2.34
C VAL A 350 12.35 8.27 0.88
N THR A 351 12.49 7.05 0.37
CA THR A 351 12.73 6.70 -1.03
C THR A 351 12.01 5.39 -1.32
N SER A 352 11.94 4.95 -2.58
CA SER A 352 11.36 3.66 -2.98
C SER A 352 11.88 2.47 -2.16
N GLU A 353 13.14 2.51 -1.71
CA GLU A 353 13.78 1.42 -0.96
C GLU A 353 13.85 1.66 0.56
N LYS A 354 13.77 2.92 1.00
CA LYS A 354 14.04 3.29 2.40
C LYS A 354 12.80 3.77 3.11
N THR A 355 12.36 3.00 4.08
CA THR A 355 11.26 3.35 4.98
C THR A 355 11.77 3.78 6.36
N ARG A 356 11.01 4.63 7.04
CA ARG A 356 11.21 5.00 8.45
C ARG A 356 9.95 4.76 9.24
N LYS A 357 10.12 4.31 10.49
CA LYS A 357 9.05 4.19 11.48
C LYS A 357 9.04 5.41 12.38
N GLU A 358 7.89 6.00 12.58
CA GLU A 358 7.71 7.19 13.42
C GLU A 358 6.47 7.00 14.30
N THR A 359 6.55 7.41 15.58
CA THR A 359 5.39 7.42 16.46
C THR A 359 4.55 8.65 16.15
N VAL A 360 3.31 8.42 15.74
CA VAL A 360 2.37 9.46 15.35
C VAL A 360 1.21 9.49 16.33
N GLN A 361 0.95 10.67 16.88
CA GLN A 361 -0.26 11.00 17.64
C GLN A 361 -0.88 12.22 16.97
N SER A 362 -1.83 11.98 16.08
CA SER A 362 -2.39 12.97 15.17
C SER A 362 -3.79 12.57 14.71
N ARG A 363 -4.55 13.55 14.23
CA ARG A 363 -5.65 13.30 13.31
C ARG A 363 -5.08 13.01 11.94
N ILE A 364 -5.66 12.07 11.23
CA ILE A 364 -5.22 11.59 9.93
C ILE A 364 -6.38 11.60 8.95
N VAL A 365 -6.06 11.76 7.67
CA VAL A 365 -7.00 11.56 6.58
C VAL A 365 -6.55 10.33 5.81
N ILE A 366 -7.37 9.28 5.80
CA ILE A 366 -7.17 8.08 4.99
C ILE A 366 -7.69 8.41 3.60
N ASP A 367 -6.82 8.33 2.60
CA ASP A 367 -7.12 8.72 1.22
C ASP A 367 -6.16 8.02 0.26
N GLY A 368 -6.55 6.85 -0.23
CA GLY A 368 -5.75 6.05 -1.15
C GLY A 368 -5.63 6.69 -2.53
N ALA A 369 -6.67 7.38 -3.02
CA ALA A 369 -6.66 7.98 -4.35
C ALA A 369 -5.63 9.11 -4.47
N ASN A 370 -5.59 10.02 -3.48
CA ASN A 370 -4.55 11.04 -3.44
C ASN A 370 -3.17 10.48 -3.09
N TRP A 371 -3.11 9.36 -2.32
CA TRP A 371 -1.85 8.65 -2.12
C TRP A 371 -1.24 8.22 -3.44
N GLU A 372 -1.97 7.51 -4.28
CA GLU A 372 -1.51 7.03 -5.59
C GLU A 372 -1.05 8.18 -6.50
N LYS A 373 -1.84 9.25 -6.56
CA LYS A 373 -1.53 10.45 -7.38
C LYS A 373 -0.23 11.14 -6.92
N LEU A 374 0.00 11.22 -5.61
CA LEU A 374 1.09 12.01 -5.03
C LEU A 374 2.34 11.20 -4.64
N ASN A 375 2.26 9.86 -4.70
CA ASN A 375 3.36 8.95 -4.42
C ASN A 375 3.49 7.88 -5.50
N PRO A 376 3.76 8.25 -6.77
CA PRO A 376 3.77 7.32 -7.90
C PRO A 376 4.80 6.19 -7.76
N ASP A 377 5.89 6.42 -7.01
CA ASP A 377 6.92 5.40 -6.71
C ASP A 377 6.43 4.28 -5.76
N HIS A 378 5.25 4.45 -5.16
CA HIS A 378 4.65 3.54 -4.18
C HIS A 378 3.25 3.07 -4.59
N THR A 379 2.99 3.07 -5.88
CA THR A 379 1.74 2.56 -6.48
C THR A 379 1.53 1.10 -6.18
N VAL A 380 0.30 0.74 -5.82
CA VAL A 380 -0.08 -0.63 -5.53
C VAL A 380 -0.71 -1.26 -6.76
N TRP A 381 -0.03 -2.27 -7.32
CA TRP A 381 -0.58 -3.02 -8.45
C TRP A 381 -1.60 -4.04 -7.97
N LEU A 382 -2.85 -3.88 -8.35
CA LEU A 382 -3.95 -4.74 -7.95
C LEU A 382 -4.47 -5.59 -9.10
N THR A 383 -4.76 -6.86 -8.80
CA THR A 383 -5.54 -7.73 -9.67
C THR A 383 -6.98 -7.76 -9.13
N PRO A 384 -8.02 -7.53 -9.95
CA PRO A 384 -9.41 -7.52 -9.48
C PRO A 384 -9.78 -8.79 -8.70
N ILE A 385 -10.58 -8.61 -7.64
CA ILE A 385 -11.07 -9.74 -6.82
C ILE A 385 -12.11 -10.57 -7.60
N HIS A 386 -12.92 -9.90 -8.41
CA HIS A 386 -13.95 -10.51 -9.24
C HIS A 386 -13.59 -10.34 -10.72
N THR A 387 -13.25 -11.42 -11.39
CA THR A 387 -13.30 -11.52 -12.85
C THR A 387 -14.75 -11.84 -13.23
N SER A 388 -15.65 -10.87 -13.16
CA SER A 388 -16.94 -11.03 -13.84
C SER A 388 -16.71 -10.71 -15.30
N ASP A 389 -17.01 -11.67 -16.17
CA ASP A 389 -16.99 -11.53 -17.64
C ASP A 389 -17.99 -10.46 -18.19
N ASN A 390 -18.49 -9.57 -17.34
CA ASN A 390 -19.50 -8.56 -17.60
C ASN A 390 -19.05 -7.12 -17.34
N PHE A 391 -17.77 -6.83 -17.30
CA PHE A 391 -17.34 -5.44 -17.50
C PHE A 391 -17.30 -5.19 -19.00
N SER A 392 -18.38 -4.65 -19.54
CA SER A 392 -18.35 -3.96 -20.81
C SER A 392 -17.52 -2.68 -20.63
N ASP A 393 -16.54 -2.46 -21.51
CA ASP A 393 -15.70 -1.26 -21.58
C ASP A 393 -16.49 0.06 -21.79
N ASP A 394 -17.82 0.00 -21.76
CA ASP A 394 -18.72 1.12 -22.05
C ASP A 394 -19.22 1.90 -20.80
N ASP A 395 -18.84 1.51 -19.57
CA ASP A 395 -19.28 2.19 -18.34
C ASP A 395 -18.28 3.26 -17.83
N GLU A 396 -17.46 3.86 -18.68
CA GLU A 396 -16.74 5.12 -18.40
C GLU A 396 -17.65 6.35 -18.51
N GLU A 397 -18.93 6.27 -18.15
CA GLU A 397 -19.68 7.48 -17.85
C GLU A 397 -19.25 7.98 -16.47
N GLU A 398 -18.43 9.03 -16.49
CA GLU A 398 -18.13 9.90 -15.35
C GLU A 398 -19.45 10.30 -14.65
N SER A 399 -19.86 9.52 -13.66
CA SER A 399 -20.92 9.97 -12.76
C SER A 399 -20.35 11.08 -11.89
N GLU A 400 -20.57 12.32 -12.31
CA GLU A 400 -20.45 13.52 -11.48
C GLU A 400 -21.43 13.41 -10.30
N GLY A 401 -21.08 12.63 -9.30
CA GLY A 401 -21.86 12.49 -8.08
C GLY A 401 -21.02 11.80 -7.00
N ASN A 402 -20.83 12.46 -5.86
CA ASN A 402 -20.10 12.04 -4.66
C ASN A 402 -20.65 10.76 -3.97
N ALA A 403 -21.18 9.80 -4.70
CA ALA A 403 -21.47 8.48 -4.19
C ALA A 403 -20.27 7.58 -4.48
N ALA A 404 -19.55 7.15 -3.43
CA ALA A 404 -18.55 6.10 -3.55
C ALA A 404 -19.16 4.93 -4.35
N PRO A 405 -18.48 4.38 -5.36
CA PRO A 405 -18.97 3.26 -6.13
C PRO A 405 -19.36 2.15 -5.14
N GLN A 406 -20.60 1.62 -5.26
CA GLN A 406 -21.07 0.53 -4.42
C GLN A 406 -20.25 -0.71 -4.75
N ARG A 407 -19.17 -0.91 -4.01
CA ARG A 407 -18.34 -2.11 -4.13
C ARG A 407 -19.03 -3.28 -3.43
N PRO A 408 -18.96 -4.49 -3.98
CA PRO A 408 -19.45 -5.66 -3.28
C PRO A 408 -18.63 -5.87 -1.99
N PRO A 409 -19.28 -6.22 -0.88
CA PRO A 409 -18.59 -6.48 0.38
C PRO A 409 -17.64 -7.67 0.25
N LEU A 410 -16.53 -7.63 0.99
CA LEU A 410 -15.58 -8.74 1.04
C LEU A 410 -16.22 -9.95 1.73
N THR A 411 -15.93 -11.15 1.22
CA THR A 411 -16.34 -12.40 1.88
C THR A 411 -15.55 -12.63 3.16
N GLU A 412 -16.04 -13.49 4.07
CA GLU A 412 -15.35 -13.83 5.33
C GLU A 412 -13.91 -14.34 5.09
N ASP A 413 -13.68 -15.14 4.04
CA ASP A 413 -12.35 -15.62 3.67
C ASP A 413 -11.46 -14.48 3.14
N GLN A 414 -12.03 -13.52 2.42
CA GLN A 414 -11.31 -12.35 1.92
C GLN A 414 -10.94 -11.39 3.05
N LEU A 415 -11.83 -11.20 4.03
CA LEU A 415 -11.57 -10.38 5.22
C LEU A 415 -10.36 -10.89 6.03
N LEU A 416 -10.11 -12.21 6.05
CA LEU A 416 -8.92 -12.78 6.69
C LEU A 416 -7.61 -12.31 6.04
N MET A 417 -7.65 -12.04 4.73
CA MET A 417 -6.46 -11.82 3.89
C MET A 417 -6.27 -10.36 3.49
N THR A 418 -6.68 -9.42 4.35
CA THR A 418 -6.50 -7.98 4.10
C THR A 418 -5.16 -7.47 4.62
N TYR A 419 -4.63 -6.46 3.94
CA TYR A 419 -3.39 -5.78 4.34
C TYR A 419 -3.57 -5.10 5.71
N PRO A 420 -2.57 -5.14 6.61
CA PRO A 420 -2.73 -4.65 7.99
C PRO A 420 -2.65 -3.12 8.14
N MET A 421 -2.47 -2.40 7.05
CA MET A 421 -2.26 -0.96 7.05
C MET A 421 -3.17 -0.27 6.04
N VAL A 422 -3.39 1.03 6.25
CA VAL A 422 -4.07 1.93 5.33
C VAL A 422 -3.18 3.12 5.01
N ARG A 423 -3.34 3.70 3.83
CA ARG A 423 -2.58 4.85 3.34
C ARG A 423 -3.33 6.13 3.60
N GLY A 424 -2.61 7.14 4.07
CA GLY A 424 -3.23 8.40 4.40
C GLY A 424 -2.22 9.48 4.76
N TYR A 425 -2.75 10.62 5.16
CA TYR A 425 -1.99 11.84 5.46
C TYR A 425 -2.08 12.21 6.95
N SER A 426 -0.94 12.43 7.59
CA SER A 426 -0.88 12.94 8.96
C SER A 426 -0.96 14.46 8.97
N LEU A 427 -2.06 15.02 9.50
CA LEU A 427 -2.27 16.48 9.54
C LEU A 427 -1.23 17.20 10.41
N LYS A 428 -0.71 16.56 11.46
CA LYS A 428 0.32 17.15 12.33
C LYS A 428 1.72 17.08 11.73
N ASN A 429 2.08 15.92 11.15
CA ASN A 429 3.41 15.70 10.58
C ASN A 429 3.52 16.23 9.15
N LYS A 430 2.38 16.56 8.51
CA LYS A 430 2.27 17.05 7.12
C LYS A 430 2.94 16.10 6.12
N ARG A 431 2.63 14.78 6.24
CA ARG A 431 3.25 13.74 5.41
C ARG A 431 2.28 12.63 5.11
N TRP A 432 2.42 12.05 3.93
CA TRP A 432 1.82 10.80 3.54
C TRP A 432 2.52 9.65 4.24
N MET A 433 1.74 8.74 4.84
CA MET A 433 2.24 7.63 5.65
C MET A 433 1.32 6.42 5.53
N GLU A 434 1.84 5.24 5.87
CA GLU A 434 1.05 4.03 6.09
C GLU A 434 0.76 3.88 7.59
N PHE A 435 -0.50 3.65 7.92
CA PHE A 435 -1.02 3.57 9.28
C PHE A 435 -1.55 2.18 9.58
N PHE A 436 -1.14 1.59 10.70
CA PHE A 436 -1.71 0.32 11.14
C PHE A 436 -3.18 0.48 11.54
N ILE A 437 -4.05 -0.38 11.01
CA ILE A 437 -5.50 -0.35 11.23
C ILE A 437 -5.83 -0.45 12.72
N ASP A 438 -5.07 -1.27 13.46
CA ASP A 438 -5.27 -1.50 14.90
C ASP A 438 -5.20 -0.21 15.73
N ASP A 439 -4.41 0.77 15.29
CA ASP A 439 -4.10 2.02 15.99
C ASP A 439 -4.97 3.21 15.50
N VAL A 440 -5.89 2.95 14.55
CA VAL A 440 -6.88 3.93 14.05
C VAL A 440 -8.10 3.95 14.97
N SER A 441 -8.60 5.14 15.28
CA SER A 441 -9.80 5.33 16.11
C SER A 441 -10.64 6.51 15.62
N GLU A 442 -11.88 6.62 16.12
CA GLU A 442 -12.74 7.76 15.81
C GLU A 442 -12.19 9.07 16.38
N VAL A 443 -12.42 10.16 15.62
CA VAL A 443 -12.06 11.50 16.08
C VAL A 443 -12.98 11.91 17.24
N LYS A 444 -12.35 12.34 18.33
CA LYS A 444 -13.07 12.97 19.45
C LYS A 444 -13.09 14.47 19.23
N PHE A 445 -14.25 14.98 18.83
CA PHE A 445 -14.46 16.41 18.66
C PHE A 445 -14.74 17.11 19.98
N ASN A 446 -14.42 18.39 20.04
CA ASN A 446 -14.71 19.22 21.19
C ASN A 446 -15.91 20.13 20.88
N ASP A 447 -17.11 19.64 21.16
CA ASP A 447 -18.39 20.32 20.90
C ASP A 447 -18.52 21.69 21.62
N GLN A 448 -17.67 21.96 22.63
CA GLN A 448 -17.66 23.24 23.35
C GLN A 448 -16.64 24.24 22.80
N ALA A 449 -15.85 23.87 21.77
CA ALA A 449 -14.78 24.72 21.26
C ALA A 449 -15.32 26.04 20.69
N PHE A 450 -16.33 25.95 19.86
CA PHE A 450 -16.94 27.10 19.20
C PHE A 450 -17.71 28.01 20.16
N GLU A 451 -18.48 27.44 21.07
CA GLU A 451 -19.19 28.20 22.11
C GLU A 451 -18.25 28.99 23.00
N SER A 452 -17.07 28.42 23.31
CA SER A 452 -16.06 29.06 24.18
C SER A 452 -15.29 30.22 23.53
N LEU A 453 -15.49 30.49 22.23
CA LEU A 453 -14.91 31.65 21.58
C LEU A 453 -15.50 32.94 22.15
N VAL A 454 -14.62 33.91 22.43
CA VAL A 454 -15.03 35.24 22.92
C VAL A 454 -15.19 36.18 21.69
N LEU A 455 -16.33 36.03 21.03
CA LEU A 455 -16.75 36.82 19.87
C LEU A 455 -18.21 37.27 20.03
N PRO A 456 -18.63 38.39 19.43
CA PRO A 456 -20.03 38.76 19.32
C PRO A 456 -20.86 37.66 18.65
N LYS A 457 -22.09 37.49 19.11
CA LYS A 457 -22.95 36.38 18.66
C LYS A 457 -23.23 36.47 17.15
N ASP A 458 -23.51 37.64 16.64
CA ASP A 458 -23.74 37.93 15.22
C ASP A 458 -22.54 37.52 14.33
N GLN A 459 -21.31 37.78 14.82
CA GLN A 459 -20.10 37.31 14.12
C GLN A 459 -19.95 35.81 14.15
N LYS A 460 -20.25 35.13 15.29
CA LYS A 460 -20.24 33.69 15.39
C LYS A 460 -21.26 33.07 14.43
N ASP A 461 -22.49 33.54 14.44
CA ASP A 461 -23.57 33.06 13.58
C ASP A 461 -23.22 33.26 12.10
N LEU A 462 -22.56 34.37 11.74
CA LEU A 462 -22.13 34.61 10.36
C LEU A 462 -21.01 33.68 9.92
N ILE A 463 -19.96 33.47 10.75
CA ILE A 463 -18.86 32.57 10.45
C ILE A 463 -19.39 31.14 10.21
N LEU A 464 -20.28 30.67 11.10
CA LEU A 464 -20.83 29.34 11.00
C LEU A 464 -21.74 29.19 9.78
N ALA A 465 -22.58 30.19 9.51
CA ALA A 465 -23.44 30.21 8.33
C ALA A 465 -22.66 30.12 7.02
N PHE A 466 -21.53 30.87 6.91
CA PHE A 466 -20.65 30.78 5.74
C PHE A 466 -20.01 29.39 5.63
N ALA A 467 -19.49 28.86 6.72
CA ALA A 467 -18.82 27.56 6.74
C ALA A 467 -19.77 26.39 6.41
N GLU A 468 -20.97 26.38 7.02
CA GLU A 468 -22.00 25.37 6.73
C GLU A 468 -22.55 25.50 5.30
N SER A 469 -22.72 26.72 4.81
CA SER A 469 -23.19 26.97 3.46
C SER A 469 -22.27 26.37 2.41
N GLN A 470 -20.96 26.49 2.59
CA GLN A 470 -19.97 25.92 1.68
C GLN A 470 -20.05 24.39 1.59
N VAL A 471 -20.33 23.71 2.72
CA VAL A 471 -20.45 22.25 2.72
C VAL A 471 -21.80 21.80 2.12
N LYS A 472 -22.90 22.49 2.45
CA LYS A 472 -24.25 22.08 2.04
C LYS A 472 -24.63 22.52 0.63
N TYR A 473 -24.09 23.63 0.16
CA TYR A 473 -24.52 24.35 -1.05
C TYR A 473 -23.38 24.65 -2.02
N LYS A 474 -22.35 23.82 -2.06
CA LYS A 474 -21.14 24.00 -2.90
C LYS A 474 -21.45 24.32 -4.37
N ASN A 475 -22.59 23.85 -4.90
CA ASN A 475 -22.99 23.99 -6.30
C ASN A 475 -24.16 24.98 -6.53
N VAL A 476 -24.61 25.73 -5.50
CA VAL A 476 -25.78 26.61 -5.63
C VAL A 476 -25.40 27.99 -6.18
N PHE A 477 -24.18 28.45 -5.94
CA PHE A 477 -23.67 29.72 -6.45
C PHE A 477 -22.41 29.49 -7.26
N ASP A 478 -22.49 29.78 -8.58
CA ASP A 478 -21.36 29.81 -9.48
C ASP A 478 -21.23 31.20 -10.08
N ASP A 479 -20.01 31.65 -10.38
CA ASP A 479 -19.78 32.94 -11.03
C ASP A 479 -20.16 32.84 -12.54
N ILE A 480 -20.12 33.98 -13.23
CA ILE A 480 -20.35 34.07 -14.69
C ILE A 480 -19.41 33.15 -15.45
N ILE A 481 -18.21 32.87 -14.89
CA ILE A 481 -17.26 31.86 -15.38
C ILE A 481 -17.27 30.69 -14.41
N SER A 482 -17.73 29.53 -14.89
CA SER A 482 -17.81 28.31 -14.09
C SER A 482 -16.47 27.92 -13.45
N GLY A 483 -16.51 27.56 -12.17
CA GLY A 483 -15.31 27.17 -11.39
C GLY A 483 -14.57 28.33 -10.75
N LYS A 484 -15.04 29.56 -10.86
CA LYS A 484 -14.42 30.73 -10.29
C LYS A 484 -15.21 31.25 -9.08
N GLY A 485 -14.49 31.59 -7.99
CA GLY A 485 -15.14 32.19 -6.81
C GLY A 485 -16.02 31.27 -5.97
N LYS A 486 -15.92 29.96 -6.13
CA LYS A 486 -16.69 28.96 -5.35
C LYS A 486 -16.24 28.82 -3.90
N GLY A 487 -14.98 29.15 -3.59
CA GLY A 487 -14.44 29.05 -2.23
C GLY A 487 -14.84 30.20 -1.33
N ILE A 488 -14.75 29.98 -0.03
CA ILE A 488 -14.99 31.02 0.99
C ILE A 488 -13.65 31.39 1.64
N ILE A 489 -13.24 32.64 1.49
CA ILE A 489 -12.02 33.20 2.05
C ILE A 489 -12.36 34.20 3.16
N MET A 490 -11.90 33.90 4.38
CA MET A 490 -12.10 34.71 5.56
C MET A 490 -10.76 35.22 6.09
N LEU A 491 -10.65 36.53 6.29
CA LEU A 491 -9.49 37.15 6.88
C LEU A 491 -9.71 37.47 8.36
N LEU A 492 -8.87 36.93 9.22
CA LEU A 492 -8.84 37.20 10.65
C LEU A 492 -7.64 38.09 10.98
N SER A 493 -7.89 39.32 11.34
CA SER A 493 -6.86 40.32 11.53
C SER A 493 -6.83 40.85 12.96
N GLY A 494 -5.67 41.32 13.43
CA GLY A 494 -5.54 41.88 14.78
C GLY A 494 -4.27 41.46 15.51
N GLY A 495 -4.10 41.87 16.76
CA GLY A 495 -2.93 41.60 17.57
C GLY A 495 -2.62 40.13 17.82
N PRO A 496 -1.43 39.79 18.29
CA PRO A 496 -1.09 38.40 18.65
C PRO A 496 -1.85 37.94 19.89
N GLY A 497 -2.25 36.66 19.92
CA GLY A 497 -2.82 35.98 21.10
C GLY A 497 -4.26 36.40 21.46
N ILE A 498 -5.03 36.95 20.51
CA ILE A 498 -6.44 37.34 20.70
C ILE A 498 -7.47 36.31 20.18
N GLY A 499 -7.03 35.18 19.63
CA GLY A 499 -7.92 34.05 19.28
C GLY A 499 -8.11 33.78 17.79
N LYS A 500 -7.40 34.45 16.87
CA LYS A 500 -7.54 34.27 15.41
C LYS A 500 -7.41 32.79 14.98
N THR A 501 -6.29 32.17 15.27
CA THR A 501 -6.04 30.73 14.96
C THR A 501 -7.08 29.84 15.65
N LEU A 502 -7.44 30.15 16.91
CA LEU A 502 -8.44 29.40 17.68
C LEU A 502 -9.83 29.43 17.00
N THR A 503 -10.18 30.50 16.31
CA THR A 503 -11.45 30.57 15.59
C THR A 503 -11.53 29.56 14.48
N ALA A 504 -10.49 29.46 13.63
CA ALA A 504 -10.46 28.45 12.57
C ALA A 504 -10.46 27.01 13.14
N GLU A 505 -9.71 26.78 14.22
CA GLU A 505 -9.71 25.49 14.94
C GLU A 505 -11.11 25.15 15.46
N SER A 506 -11.79 26.12 16.06
CA SER A 506 -13.12 25.90 16.64
C SER A 506 -14.20 25.68 15.57
N VAL A 507 -14.10 26.35 14.42
CA VAL A 507 -14.99 26.12 13.27
C VAL A 507 -14.83 24.71 12.74
N ALA A 508 -13.60 24.24 12.57
CA ALA A 508 -13.34 22.86 12.10
C ALA A 508 -13.85 21.79 13.10
N GLU A 509 -13.76 22.05 14.42
CA GLU A 509 -14.33 21.19 15.46
C GLU A 509 -15.86 21.14 15.36
N GLU A 510 -16.51 22.30 15.24
CA GLU A 510 -17.98 22.41 15.15
C GLU A 510 -18.53 21.72 13.90
N MET A 511 -17.88 21.94 12.77
CA MET A 511 -18.25 21.30 11.49
C MET A 511 -17.85 19.85 11.39
N LYS A 512 -17.05 19.33 12.31
CA LYS A 512 -16.50 17.96 12.34
C LYS A 512 -15.71 17.59 11.09
N VAL A 513 -14.99 18.57 10.53
CA VAL A 513 -14.13 18.39 9.34
C VAL A 513 -12.66 18.47 9.69
N PRO A 514 -11.76 17.98 8.81
CA PRO A 514 -10.33 18.14 9.02
C PRO A 514 -9.93 19.62 9.00
N LEU A 515 -8.92 19.95 9.80
CA LEU A 515 -8.24 21.26 9.76
C LEU A 515 -6.82 21.08 9.25
N TYR A 516 -6.51 21.69 8.12
CA TYR A 516 -5.15 21.76 7.60
C TYR A 516 -4.53 23.10 7.96
N ILE A 517 -3.52 23.08 8.81
CA ILE A 517 -2.81 24.32 9.23
C ILE A 517 -1.51 24.41 8.46
N MET A 518 -1.30 25.52 7.77
CA MET A 518 -0.05 25.82 7.09
C MET A 518 0.43 27.23 7.41
N SER A 519 1.73 27.43 7.29
CA SER A 519 2.40 28.71 7.39
C SER A 519 3.17 29.01 6.09
N ALA A 520 3.65 30.21 5.93
CA ALA A 520 4.46 30.59 4.77
C ALA A 520 5.69 29.68 4.56
N GLY A 521 6.29 29.22 5.66
CA GLY A 521 7.46 28.34 5.60
C GLY A 521 7.18 26.91 5.08
N ASP A 522 5.93 26.48 5.08
CA ASP A 522 5.55 25.13 4.59
C ASP A 522 5.48 25.06 3.06
N LEU A 523 5.43 26.20 2.37
CA LEU A 523 5.30 26.27 0.92
C LEU A 523 6.64 26.23 0.17
N GLY A 524 7.75 26.45 0.86
CA GLY A 524 9.08 26.53 0.25
C GLY A 524 9.61 27.98 0.12
N SER A 525 10.74 28.13 -0.54
CA SER A 525 11.43 29.43 -0.70
C SER A 525 11.43 29.94 -2.14
N ASP A 526 11.31 29.08 -3.13
CA ASP A 526 11.26 29.43 -4.55
C ASP A 526 9.81 29.62 -5.01
N ALA A 527 9.61 30.55 -5.94
CA ALA A 527 8.28 30.83 -6.49
C ALA A 527 7.66 29.62 -7.23
N TYR A 528 8.47 28.78 -7.85
CA TYR A 528 8.01 27.55 -8.51
C TYR A 528 7.51 26.52 -7.49
N ASP A 529 8.32 26.23 -6.48
CA ASP A 529 7.95 25.31 -5.39
C ASP A 529 6.69 25.78 -4.67
N ILE A 530 6.57 27.11 -4.43
CA ILE A 530 5.39 27.69 -3.79
C ILE A 530 4.13 27.47 -4.63
N GLU A 531 4.21 27.66 -5.96
CA GLU A 531 3.07 27.46 -6.85
C GLU A 531 2.61 26.01 -6.89
N GLU A 532 3.55 25.09 -7.04
CA GLU A 532 3.29 23.64 -7.08
C GLU A 532 2.73 23.15 -5.75
N ASN A 533 3.41 23.46 -4.64
CA ASN A 533 2.98 23.04 -3.30
C ASN A 533 1.63 23.65 -2.91
N LEU A 534 1.41 24.94 -3.20
CA LEU A 534 0.15 25.59 -2.90
C LEU A 534 -0.99 24.97 -3.69
N SER A 535 -0.84 24.76 -5.01
CA SER A 535 -1.86 24.17 -5.86
C SER A 535 -2.21 22.74 -5.39
N ARG A 536 -1.20 21.94 -5.07
CA ARG A 536 -1.37 20.59 -4.53
C ARG A 536 -2.12 20.57 -3.19
N ILE A 537 -1.75 21.47 -2.27
CA ILE A 537 -2.40 21.56 -0.95
C ILE A 537 -3.85 22.00 -1.10
N LEU A 538 -4.13 23.00 -1.93
CA LEU A 538 -5.48 23.54 -2.14
C LEU A 538 -6.40 22.47 -2.76
N GLU A 539 -5.93 21.73 -3.77
CA GLU A 539 -6.66 20.60 -4.36
C GLU A 539 -6.95 19.53 -3.31
N MET A 540 -5.94 19.10 -2.57
CA MET A 540 -6.06 18.06 -1.54
C MET A 540 -7.06 18.46 -0.45
N VAL A 541 -6.96 19.71 0.06
CA VAL A 541 -7.85 20.21 1.12
C VAL A 541 -9.29 20.37 0.63
N ALA A 542 -9.48 20.80 -0.63
CA ALA A 542 -10.80 20.89 -1.25
C ALA A 542 -11.46 19.53 -1.43
N ASN A 543 -10.70 18.50 -1.84
CA ASN A 543 -11.18 17.12 -1.95
C ASN A 543 -11.56 16.55 -0.58
N TRP A 544 -10.87 16.93 0.48
CA TRP A 544 -11.19 16.51 1.85
C TRP A 544 -12.36 17.29 2.49
N ASN A 545 -12.91 18.28 1.82
CA ASN A 545 -13.86 19.24 2.42
C ASN A 545 -13.32 19.79 3.75
N ALA A 546 -12.01 19.99 3.83
CA ALA A 546 -11.33 20.43 5.03
C ALA A 546 -11.29 21.94 5.13
N VAL A 547 -11.16 22.46 6.35
CA VAL A 547 -10.84 23.86 6.59
C VAL A 547 -9.33 24.05 6.42
N LEU A 548 -8.94 24.99 5.56
CA LEU A 548 -7.56 25.44 5.42
C LEU A 548 -7.31 26.68 6.27
N LEU A 549 -6.29 26.63 7.10
CA LEU A 549 -5.80 27.78 7.85
C LEU A 549 -4.40 28.15 7.38
N LEU A 550 -4.25 29.31 6.78
CA LEU A 550 -2.96 29.91 6.53
C LEU A 550 -2.65 30.92 7.64
N ASP A 551 -1.79 30.47 8.57
CA ASP A 551 -1.43 31.26 9.74
C ASP A 551 -0.24 32.21 9.43
N GLU A 552 -0.26 33.41 9.95
CA GLU A 552 0.78 34.43 9.77
C GLU A 552 1.08 34.71 8.28
N CYS A 553 0.03 34.89 7.47
CA CYS A 553 0.14 35.06 6.02
C CYS A 553 0.63 36.48 5.59
N ASP A 554 1.21 37.25 6.50
CA ASP A 554 1.70 38.62 6.27
C ASP A 554 2.58 38.73 5.02
N VAL A 555 3.44 37.72 4.78
CA VAL A 555 4.37 37.69 3.65
C VAL A 555 3.64 37.66 2.31
N PHE A 556 2.52 36.96 2.22
CA PHE A 556 1.74 36.83 0.98
C PHE A 556 0.78 37.99 0.76
N LEU A 557 0.30 38.63 1.84
CA LEU A 557 -0.71 39.68 1.76
C LEU A 557 -0.14 41.09 1.57
N GLU A 558 1.16 41.30 1.80
CA GLU A 558 1.76 42.61 1.76
C GLU A 558 1.77 43.21 0.36
N ALA A 559 1.50 44.53 0.25
CA ALA A 559 1.41 45.24 -1.02
C ALA A 559 2.68 45.09 -1.86
N ARG A 560 2.49 44.90 -3.16
CA ARG A 560 3.57 44.75 -4.14
C ARG A 560 4.43 46.04 -4.19
N SER A 561 5.75 45.82 -4.26
CA SER A 561 6.75 46.91 -4.34
C SER A 561 7.52 46.86 -5.66
N PRO A 562 7.81 47.97 -6.32
CA PRO A 562 8.63 47.96 -7.54
C PRO A 562 10.04 47.40 -7.37
N HIS A 563 10.52 47.30 -6.13
CA HIS A 563 11.89 46.90 -5.80
C HIS A 563 12.04 45.45 -5.42
N ASP A 564 10.94 44.67 -5.31
CA ASP A 564 10.95 43.28 -4.88
C ASP A 564 10.18 42.38 -5.87
N ILE A 565 10.87 41.96 -6.93
CA ILE A 565 10.28 41.21 -8.05
C ILE A 565 9.88 39.80 -7.63
N GLU A 566 10.74 39.13 -6.84
CA GLU A 566 10.44 37.76 -6.40
C GLU A 566 9.21 37.69 -5.51
N ARG A 567 9.12 38.61 -4.56
CA ARG A 567 7.96 38.69 -3.70
C ARG A 567 6.70 39.05 -4.49
N ASN A 568 6.78 39.98 -5.44
CA ASN A 568 5.64 40.32 -6.30
C ASN A 568 5.16 39.11 -7.09
N ARG A 569 6.09 38.23 -7.50
CA ARG A 569 5.79 36.97 -8.17
C ARG A 569 5.00 36.05 -7.25
N ILE A 570 5.47 35.85 -6.02
CA ILE A 570 4.80 35.04 -4.99
C ILE A 570 3.38 35.56 -4.72
N VAL A 571 3.22 36.86 -4.48
CA VAL A 571 1.91 37.51 -4.28
C VAL A 571 0.98 37.28 -5.48
N SER A 572 1.49 37.36 -6.70
CA SER A 572 0.72 37.14 -7.93
C SER A 572 0.28 35.68 -8.11
N ILE A 573 1.16 34.74 -7.77
CA ILE A 573 0.85 33.28 -7.76
C ILE A 573 -0.29 33.03 -6.77
N PHE A 574 -0.13 33.53 -5.55
CA PHE A 574 -1.12 33.33 -4.50
C PHE A 574 -2.48 33.95 -4.86
N LEU A 575 -2.53 35.17 -5.39
CA LEU A 575 -3.75 35.79 -5.89
C LEU A 575 -4.43 34.97 -6.99
N ARG A 576 -3.66 34.46 -7.94
CA ARG A 576 -4.20 33.61 -9.04
C ARG A 576 -4.77 32.31 -8.52
N THR A 577 -4.03 31.63 -7.66
CA THR A 577 -4.43 30.30 -7.15
C THR A 577 -5.67 30.39 -6.26
N LEU A 578 -5.80 31.46 -5.46
CA LEU A 578 -6.99 31.67 -4.61
C LEU A 578 -8.27 31.90 -5.40
N GLU A 579 -8.18 32.41 -6.63
CA GLU A 579 -9.34 32.71 -7.47
C GLU A 579 -10.11 31.44 -7.88
N TYR A 580 -9.42 30.28 -7.92
CA TYR A 580 -9.97 28.99 -8.30
C TYR A 580 -10.11 28.01 -7.11
N TYR A 581 -9.86 28.49 -5.89
CA TYR A 581 -10.02 27.64 -4.72
C TYR A 581 -11.49 27.39 -4.38
N GLU A 582 -11.87 26.14 -4.14
CA GLU A 582 -13.26 25.74 -3.91
C GLU A 582 -13.56 25.34 -2.45
N GLY A 583 -12.66 25.60 -1.51
CA GLY A 583 -12.80 25.22 -0.10
C GLY A 583 -13.02 26.41 0.85
N ILE A 584 -12.92 26.14 2.15
CA ILE A 584 -12.96 27.15 3.21
C ILE A 584 -11.54 27.51 3.61
N LEU A 585 -11.16 28.77 3.44
CA LEU A 585 -9.85 29.30 3.77
C LEU A 585 -9.93 30.39 4.85
N PHE A 586 -9.21 30.18 5.94
CA PHE A 586 -8.94 31.22 6.93
C PHE A 586 -7.51 31.74 6.73
N LEU A 587 -7.41 33.06 6.60
CA LEU A 587 -6.15 33.81 6.57
C LEU A 587 -5.99 34.53 7.89
N THR A 588 -4.82 34.42 8.55
CA THR A 588 -4.55 35.26 9.73
C THR A 588 -3.42 36.22 9.48
N THR A 589 -3.58 37.45 9.96
CA THR A 589 -2.56 38.50 9.85
C THR A 589 -2.47 39.32 11.13
N ASN A 590 -1.29 39.83 11.41
CA ASN A 590 -1.03 40.82 12.45
C ASN A 590 -0.87 42.24 11.84
N ARG A 591 -0.85 42.38 10.48
CA ARG A 591 -0.50 43.61 9.75
C ARG A 591 -1.52 43.97 8.67
N VAL A 592 -2.68 44.46 9.06
CA VAL A 592 -3.75 44.83 8.11
C VAL A 592 -3.40 46.05 7.23
N LYS A 593 -2.60 47.00 7.75
CA LYS A 593 -2.36 48.30 7.10
C LYS A 593 -1.57 48.21 5.79
N ASN A 594 -0.86 47.13 5.56
CA ASN A 594 0.04 46.97 4.40
C ASN A 594 -0.48 45.94 3.38
N MET A 595 -1.75 45.57 3.43
CA MET A 595 -2.31 44.55 2.54
C MET A 595 -2.50 45.06 1.12
N ASP A 596 -2.11 44.24 0.13
CA ASP A 596 -2.36 44.55 -1.28
C ASP A 596 -3.87 44.59 -1.56
N SER A 597 -4.30 45.68 -2.27
CA SER A 597 -5.72 45.91 -2.56
C SER A 597 -6.40 44.78 -3.36
N ALA A 598 -5.63 44.02 -4.15
CA ALA A 598 -6.16 42.87 -4.91
C ALA A 598 -6.68 41.74 -4.00
N PHE A 599 -6.19 41.64 -2.75
CA PHE A 599 -6.75 40.65 -1.81
C PHE A 599 -8.12 41.09 -1.30
N GLN A 600 -8.36 42.40 -1.13
CA GLN A 600 -9.66 42.87 -0.64
C GLN A 600 -10.82 42.46 -1.53
N SER A 601 -10.60 42.31 -2.84
CA SER A 601 -11.64 41.88 -3.78
C SER A 601 -11.91 40.36 -3.73
N ARG A 602 -11.04 39.55 -3.11
CA ARG A 602 -11.15 38.10 -3.00
C ARG A 602 -11.57 37.60 -1.61
N ILE A 603 -11.46 38.47 -0.62
CA ILE A 603 -11.87 38.19 0.76
C ILE A 603 -13.38 38.37 0.89
N HIS A 604 -14.09 37.32 1.21
CA HIS A 604 -15.53 37.30 1.38
C HIS A 604 -15.95 37.94 2.72
N MET A 605 -15.13 37.73 3.76
CA MET A 605 -15.36 38.29 5.09
C MET A 605 -14.03 38.69 5.75
N SER A 606 -13.96 39.88 6.27
CA SER A 606 -12.83 40.37 7.07
C SER A 606 -13.30 40.64 8.50
N LEU A 607 -12.70 39.94 9.46
CA LEU A 607 -12.96 40.11 10.88
C LEU A 607 -11.75 40.75 11.54
N GLU A 608 -11.96 41.91 12.10
CA GLU A 608 -10.95 42.60 12.91
C GLU A 608 -11.17 42.27 14.39
N TYR A 609 -10.15 41.72 15.00
CA TYR A 609 -10.10 41.39 16.42
C TYR A 609 -9.52 42.57 17.18
N PRO A 610 -10.33 43.31 17.93
CA PRO A 610 -9.83 44.36 18.80
C PRO A 610 -9.03 43.77 19.98
N PRO A 611 -8.20 44.57 20.65
CA PRO A 611 -7.62 44.15 21.91
C PRO A 611 -8.72 43.71 22.89
N LEU A 612 -8.44 42.68 23.67
CA LEU A 612 -9.41 42.14 24.63
C LEU A 612 -9.81 43.24 25.63
N ASP A 613 -11.07 43.55 25.71
CA ASP A 613 -11.63 44.38 26.77
C ASP A 613 -11.70 43.62 28.12
N ARG A 614 -12.03 44.30 29.19
CA ARG A 614 -12.10 43.70 30.53
C ARG A 614 -13.07 42.52 30.59
N SER A 615 -14.23 42.66 29.93
CA SER A 615 -15.26 41.61 29.90
C SER A 615 -14.80 40.39 29.13
N SER A 616 -14.14 40.57 28.01
CA SER A 616 -13.54 39.48 27.21
C SER A 616 -12.42 38.77 27.96
N ARG A 617 -11.55 39.50 28.66
CA ARG A 617 -10.50 38.90 29.51
C ARG A 617 -11.11 38.07 30.64
N GLU A 618 -12.18 38.59 31.30
CA GLU A 618 -12.90 37.81 32.31
C GLU A 618 -13.46 36.53 31.75
N ALA A 619 -14.09 36.56 30.57
CA ALA A 619 -14.61 35.38 29.90
C ALA A 619 -13.50 34.38 29.55
N VAL A 620 -12.33 34.83 29.09
CA VAL A 620 -11.16 34.00 28.80
C VAL A 620 -10.64 33.32 30.08
N TRP A 621 -10.48 34.09 31.20
CA TRP A 621 -10.06 33.54 32.49
C TRP A 621 -11.04 32.44 32.96
N ARG A 622 -12.34 32.73 32.97
CA ARG A 622 -13.38 31.75 33.35
C ARG A 622 -13.34 30.52 32.47
N GLY A 623 -13.20 30.68 31.16
CA GLY A 623 -13.13 29.58 30.20
C GLY A 623 -11.97 28.62 30.48
N PHE A 624 -10.79 29.16 30.80
CA PHE A 624 -9.63 28.34 31.14
C PHE A 624 -9.71 27.73 32.55
N LEU A 625 -10.21 28.46 33.53
CA LEU A 625 -10.43 27.94 34.89
C LEU A 625 -11.43 26.78 34.91
N ASN A 626 -12.54 26.91 34.18
CA ASN A 626 -13.53 25.86 34.07
C ASN A 626 -12.99 24.58 33.36
N ARG A 627 -12.07 24.73 32.39
CA ARG A 627 -11.38 23.57 31.76
C ARG A 627 -10.38 22.88 32.69
N ALA A 628 -9.71 23.62 33.58
CA ALA A 628 -8.80 23.05 34.55
C ALA A 628 -9.53 22.10 35.52
N VAL A 629 -10.79 22.36 35.83
CA VAL A 629 -11.69 21.52 36.66
C VAL A 629 -11.87 20.11 36.06
N SER A 630 -11.93 19.97 34.74
CA SER A 630 -12.28 18.71 34.09
C SER A 630 -11.19 17.64 34.14
N LEU A 631 -9.92 18.00 34.36
CA LEU A 631 -8.80 17.07 34.42
C LEU A 631 -8.64 16.47 35.84
N ASP A 632 -8.89 17.22 36.89
CA ASP A 632 -8.71 16.77 38.29
C ASP A 632 -9.99 16.25 38.94
N ALA A 633 -11.17 16.58 38.44
CA ALA A 633 -12.46 16.09 38.97
C ALA A 633 -12.67 14.56 38.84
N LYS A 634 -11.85 13.88 38.04
CA LYS A 634 -11.81 12.41 37.97
C LYS A 634 -11.16 11.75 39.17
N VAL A 635 -10.43 12.50 40.01
CA VAL A 635 -9.65 11.97 41.14
C VAL A 635 -10.27 12.31 42.52
N ALA A 636 -11.01 13.41 42.64
CA ALA A 636 -11.64 13.76 43.92
C ALA A 636 -12.78 14.77 43.75
N GLY A 637 -14.01 14.33 43.75
CA GLY A 637 -15.29 15.05 43.65
C GLY A 637 -15.43 16.49 44.21
N GLY A 638 -14.54 17.42 43.81
CA GLY A 638 -14.56 18.82 44.23
C GLY A 638 -14.00 19.76 43.15
N ALA A 639 -14.28 21.08 43.25
CA ALA A 639 -13.77 22.12 42.36
C ALA A 639 -12.23 22.05 42.27
N ALA A 640 -11.67 22.14 41.06
CA ALA A 640 -10.23 22.02 40.80
C ALA A 640 -9.42 23.25 41.24
N HIS A 641 -10.06 24.35 41.55
CA HIS A 641 -9.43 25.57 41.98
C HIS A 641 -10.23 26.28 43.06
N ASP A 642 -9.52 27.08 43.91
CA ASP A 642 -10.10 27.86 44.99
C ASP A 642 -10.19 29.38 44.65
N ILE A 643 -10.26 29.70 43.33
CA ILE A 643 -10.31 31.07 42.84
C ILE A 643 -11.77 31.54 42.77
N THR A 644 -12.04 32.69 43.40
CA THR A 644 -13.37 33.28 43.48
C THR A 644 -13.69 34.14 42.27
N ASP A 645 -14.98 34.47 42.08
CA ASP A 645 -15.44 35.34 41.02
C ASP A 645 -14.87 36.80 41.17
N GLU A 646 -14.67 37.28 42.41
CA GLU A 646 -14.08 38.58 42.64
C GLU A 646 -12.60 38.61 42.24
N GLU A 647 -11.85 37.56 42.56
CA GLU A 647 -10.46 37.40 42.15
C GLU A 647 -10.33 37.29 40.61
N THR A 648 -11.26 36.59 39.98
CA THR A 648 -11.31 36.51 38.50
C THR A 648 -11.54 37.87 37.86
N LYS A 649 -12.41 38.72 38.44
CA LYS A 649 -12.62 40.10 38.01
C LYS A 649 -11.41 41.00 38.25
N ALA A 650 -10.63 40.72 39.31
CA ALA A 650 -9.38 41.42 39.58
C ALA A 650 -8.31 41.06 38.51
N LEU A 651 -8.16 39.76 38.20
CA LEU A 651 -7.30 39.30 37.14
C LEU A 651 -7.65 39.88 35.76
N ALA A 652 -8.93 40.03 35.45
CA ALA A 652 -9.42 40.66 34.22
C ALA A 652 -9.07 42.15 34.11
N GLY A 653 -8.69 42.81 35.21
CA GLY A 653 -8.18 44.17 35.23
C GLY A 653 -6.78 44.30 34.56
N LEU A 654 -6.00 43.25 34.53
CA LEU A 654 -4.68 43.24 33.90
C LEU A 654 -4.80 43.25 32.38
N GLU A 655 -4.00 44.04 31.70
CA GLU A 655 -3.96 44.09 30.22
C GLU A 655 -3.15 42.93 29.65
N LEU A 656 -3.74 41.71 29.68
CA LEU A 656 -3.14 40.48 29.17
C LEU A 656 -3.91 40.03 27.95
N ASN A 657 -3.19 39.50 26.94
CA ASN A 657 -3.83 38.80 25.83
C ASN A 657 -4.15 37.33 26.18
N GLY A 658 -4.95 36.64 25.39
CA GLY A 658 -5.37 35.29 25.67
C GLY A 658 -4.22 34.25 25.77
N ARG A 659 -3.12 34.45 25.02
CA ARG A 659 -1.91 33.63 25.10
C ARG A 659 -1.19 33.82 26.43
N GLN A 660 -1.08 35.05 26.89
CA GLN A 660 -0.50 35.35 28.22
C GLN A 660 -1.37 34.79 29.34
N ILE A 661 -2.69 34.98 29.30
CA ILE A 661 -3.63 34.39 30.27
C ILE A 661 -3.44 32.89 30.37
N LYS A 662 -3.40 32.16 29.23
CA LYS A 662 -3.15 30.74 29.16
C LYS A 662 -1.82 30.33 29.78
N ASN A 663 -0.75 31.08 29.48
CA ASN A 663 0.60 30.80 29.99
C ASN A 663 0.68 31.01 31.52
N VAL A 664 0.16 32.13 32.02
CA VAL A 664 0.08 32.39 33.47
C VAL A 664 -0.66 31.29 34.20
N LEU A 665 -1.83 30.88 33.68
CA LEU A 665 -2.63 29.81 34.29
C LEU A 665 -1.91 28.47 34.27
N LYS A 666 -1.29 28.11 33.14
CA LYS A 666 -0.51 26.87 33.00
C LYS A 666 0.65 26.83 34.01
N THR A 667 1.41 27.94 34.13
CA THR A 667 2.54 28.04 35.07
C THR A 667 2.08 27.99 36.51
N ALA A 668 0.97 28.67 36.84
CA ALA A 668 0.39 28.66 38.19
C ALA A 668 -0.12 27.25 38.58
N ASN A 669 -0.72 26.54 37.63
CA ASN A 669 -1.17 25.16 37.86
C ASN A 669 0.00 24.22 38.10
N LEU A 670 1.10 24.33 37.33
CA LEU A 670 2.33 23.57 37.59
C LEU A 670 2.93 23.87 38.95
N LEU A 671 2.90 25.12 39.39
CA LEU A 671 3.35 25.54 40.71
C LEU A 671 2.47 24.94 41.81
N ALA A 672 1.16 24.95 41.65
CA ALA A 672 0.21 24.34 42.59
C ALA A 672 0.42 22.83 42.69
N CYS A 673 0.56 22.12 41.56
CA CYS A 673 0.87 20.69 41.51
C CYS A 673 2.20 20.37 42.20
N HIS A 674 3.24 21.16 41.98
CA HIS A 674 4.54 20.97 42.66
C HIS A 674 4.43 21.08 44.19
N LYS A 675 3.57 21.99 44.66
CA LYS A 675 3.32 22.16 46.11
C LYS A 675 2.28 21.18 46.65
N GLY A 676 1.69 20.31 45.87
CA GLY A 676 0.62 19.41 46.30
C GLY A 676 -0.64 20.15 46.75
N GLN A 677 -0.89 21.34 46.22
CA GLN A 677 -2.00 22.20 46.59
C GLN A 677 -2.97 22.40 45.40
N ARG A 678 -4.21 22.76 45.70
CA ARG A 678 -5.14 23.21 44.67
C ARG A 678 -4.70 24.54 44.11
N LEU A 679 -5.06 24.78 42.82
CA LEU A 679 -4.80 26.08 42.19
C LEU A 679 -5.55 27.17 42.93
N SER A 680 -4.79 28.15 43.47
CA SER A 680 -5.33 29.29 44.22
C SER A 680 -4.84 30.62 43.62
N PHE A 681 -5.47 31.70 44.03
CA PHE A 681 -5.12 33.06 43.63
C PHE A 681 -3.66 33.42 43.94
N GLU A 682 -3.10 32.95 45.05
CA GLU A 682 -1.71 33.15 45.42
C GLU A 682 -0.71 32.55 44.44
N HIS A 683 -1.03 31.41 43.84
CA HIS A 683 -0.21 30.85 42.78
C HIS A 683 -0.17 31.72 41.55
N LEU A 684 -1.34 32.22 41.10
CA LEU A 684 -1.45 33.19 39.99
C LEU A 684 -0.72 34.49 40.29
N ARG A 685 -0.91 35.04 41.49
CA ARG A 685 -0.24 36.27 41.93
C ARG A 685 1.28 36.12 41.94
N THR A 686 1.79 34.97 42.36
CA THR A 686 3.22 34.68 42.32
C THR A 686 3.79 34.69 40.92
N VAL A 687 3.09 34.01 39.97
CA VAL A 687 3.49 33.98 38.54
C VAL A 687 3.42 35.36 37.93
N LEU A 688 2.30 36.08 38.10
CA LEU A 688 2.12 37.45 37.59
C LEU A 688 3.20 38.40 38.08
N ARG A 689 3.56 38.33 39.34
CA ARG A 689 4.62 39.17 39.93
C ARG A 689 6.00 38.85 39.30
N VAL A 690 6.29 37.57 38.99
CA VAL A 690 7.53 37.16 38.32
C VAL A 690 7.56 37.66 36.88
N GLU A 691 6.41 37.71 36.22
CA GLU A 691 6.25 38.25 34.83
C GLU A 691 6.18 39.78 34.81
N GLY A 692 6.28 40.47 36.00
CA GLY A 692 6.31 41.94 36.07
C GLY A 692 4.93 42.59 36.09
N HIS A 693 3.85 41.85 36.29
CA HIS A 693 2.52 42.34 36.46
C HIS A 693 2.20 42.56 37.97
N SER A 694 1.68 43.75 38.32
CA SER A 694 1.20 44.07 39.67
C SER A 694 -0.34 44.03 39.70
N LEU A 695 -0.91 43.23 40.62
CA LEU A 695 -2.34 43.15 40.94
C LEU A 695 -2.68 44.21 42.00
#